data_504ad177087dfdffa6dbaad8bfc9f0ed
#
_entry.id   504ad177087dfdffa6dbaad8bfc9f0ed
#
_cell.length_a   1.000
_cell.length_b   1.000
_cell.length_c   1.000
_cell.angle_alpha   90.00
_cell.angle_beta   90.00
_cell.angle_gamma   90.00
#
_symmetry.space_group_name_H-M   'P 1'
#
loop_
_entity.id
_entity.type
_entity.pdbx_description
1 polymer ?
#
loop_
_entity_poly.entity_id
_entity_poly.type
_entity_poly.pdbx_seq_one_letter_code
_entity_poly.pdbx_strand_id
1 'polypeptide(L)'
;MKFTIYTADCTGNERNTLYPNQRVITCEGDLKKSITADHVCAQYQNNTRSDANFMVSDVVPMDCDNDHSDNPDEWITPEFLADNLCDVAFAVTYSRHHMLAKGSKSARPRFHVFFPTAPCNDPHSHKAIKAKIYMELPFFDGNALDASRFLFGCPSDVFWHEGSLSIEDWLTLMKSNRNIPEGQRNSTMSRIAGKLVKRFGVMDTAYQKFLEKASECSPPLPDAELETIWHSACKFGKKVTSQEGYISPEEYGSTQTLIPDDFSDVGEARTFVDSFSDEVAFTVATDYLRYNGTYWEESEHAVTLAMIEHTDIQLAEAEKQVEAALLKLESLGISRDSAMNGGKKFRDNLEEEQSEAYKQYQYYNAFKAFVMKYRHIRSMTNALDAAKPLVLHSPEALDSNPMLLNTPGGTYYLPEGLEGWKPTDPADLLTKVTAVVPSDERKDLWDDALQLFFCGDQSLIDYVQMICGLCIVGKVYMEAMIIAYGDGRNGKSTFWNVIYKVLGSYSGNISADALTVNCKRNVKPEMAELKGKRMIIAAELQEGMRLNTSVVKQLCSTDPIFAEKKFKAPFHFEPSHTLVLYTNHLPKVGASDDGTWRRLIVIPFHAKIQGSKDIKNYTQYLVDNAGGAVLSWLIEGARKVIAANYQVTRPQCVLDAIGAYREGNDWLGNFINECCEVDKSYQEKSGELYNRYREYCSENGEYTRSTSDFYAALEQAGYKRKKMHSGNFIMGLSLHIDFLD
;
A
#
# COMPACT_ATOMS: atom_id res chain seq x y z
N MET A 1 16.91 25.61 6.55
CA MET A 1 17.25 25.69 5.10
C MET A 1 17.79 27.07 4.70
N LYS A 2 18.44 27.22 3.51
CA LYS A 2 18.95 28.52 3.02
C LYS A 2 18.85 28.57 1.50
N PHE A 3 18.36 29.68 0.93
CA PHE A 3 18.30 29.92 -0.52
C PHE A 3 18.18 31.42 -0.84
N THR A 4 18.24 31.79 -2.12
CA THR A 4 18.27 33.17 -2.56
C THR A 4 17.14 33.49 -3.54
N ILE A 5 16.45 34.60 -3.33
CA ILE A 5 15.50 35.15 -4.29
C ILE A 5 15.91 36.61 -4.66
N TYR A 6 15.41 37.07 -5.78
CA TYR A 6 15.70 38.40 -6.32
C TYR A 6 14.40 39.17 -6.49
N THR A 7 14.27 40.35 -5.84
CA THR A 7 13.02 41.11 -5.85
C THR A 7 13.10 42.33 -6.75
N ALA A 8 11.96 42.67 -7.32
CA ALA A 8 11.75 43.93 -8.04
C ALA A 8 11.50 45.10 -7.04
N ASP A 9 11.51 46.31 -7.57
CA ASP A 9 11.09 47.51 -6.83
C ASP A 9 9.58 47.82 -7.00
N CYS A 10 8.83 46.86 -7.56
CA CYS A 10 7.40 46.96 -7.82
C CYS A 10 6.65 45.69 -7.40
N THR A 11 5.31 45.78 -7.37
CA THR A 11 4.41 44.66 -7.08
C THR A 11 3.27 44.64 -8.09
N GLY A 12 2.99 43.46 -8.64
CA GLY A 12 1.85 43.23 -9.55
C GLY A 12 2.08 43.66 -11.00
N ASN A 13 3.32 43.88 -11.43
CA ASN A 13 3.64 44.33 -12.80
C ASN A 13 4.12 43.16 -13.67
N GLU A 14 3.23 42.60 -14.47
CA GLU A 14 3.53 41.48 -15.41
C GLU A 14 4.64 41.81 -16.44
N ARG A 15 4.82 43.08 -16.76
CA ARG A 15 5.81 43.53 -17.77
C ARG A 15 7.16 43.82 -17.18
N ASN A 16 7.32 43.71 -15.87
CA ASN A 16 8.61 43.96 -15.22
C ASN A 16 9.61 42.84 -15.57
N THR A 17 10.80 43.23 -15.97
CA THR A 17 11.92 42.32 -16.25
C THR A 17 13.12 42.55 -15.34
N LEU A 18 13.09 43.60 -14.48
CA LEU A 18 14.21 43.99 -13.60
C LEU A 18 14.01 43.50 -12.18
N TYR A 19 15.00 42.76 -11.65
CA TYR A 19 14.99 42.18 -10.31
C TYR A 19 16.36 42.43 -9.63
N PRO A 20 16.65 43.69 -9.20
CA PRO A 20 17.97 44.08 -8.76
C PRO A 20 18.31 43.71 -7.31
N ASN A 21 17.29 43.38 -6.48
CA ASN A 21 17.48 43.26 -5.06
C ASN A 21 17.67 41.81 -4.62
N GLN A 22 18.90 41.40 -4.33
CA GLN A 22 19.17 40.05 -3.80
C GLN A 22 18.68 39.94 -2.36
N ARG A 23 17.98 38.84 -2.05
CA ARG A 23 17.47 38.49 -0.74
C ARG A 23 17.90 37.08 -0.39
N VAL A 24 18.74 36.94 0.62
CA VAL A 24 19.12 35.64 1.19
C VAL A 24 18.08 35.27 2.24
N ILE A 25 17.45 34.14 2.06
CA ILE A 25 16.40 33.61 2.92
C ILE A 25 17.01 32.54 3.82
N THR A 26 16.91 32.72 5.11
CA THR A 26 17.44 31.79 6.12
C THR A 26 16.39 31.36 7.15
N CYS A 27 15.27 32.05 7.18
CA CYS A 27 14.14 31.73 8.04
C CYS A 27 12.82 32.21 7.42
N GLU A 28 11.70 31.78 8.00
CA GLU A 28 10.35 32.17 7.61
C GLU A 28 10.18 33.71 7.53
N GLY A 29 10.71 34.44 8.50
CA GLY A 29 10.61 35.88 8.58
C GLY A 29 11.32 36.64 7.45
N ASP A 30 12.44 36.10 6.94
CA ASP A 30 13.14 36.67 5.78
C ASP A 30 12.28 36.48 4.49
N LEU A 31 11.71 35.30 4.31
CA LEU A 31 10.85 35.03 3.16
C LEU A 31 9.59 35.90 3.20
N LYS A 32 8.91 35.97 4.33
CA LYS A 32 7.68 36.76 4.53
C LYS A 32 7.88 38.25 4.19
N LYS A 33 9.05 38.84 4.53
CA LYS A 33 9.39 40.21 4.15
C LYS A 33 9.69 40.35 2.67
N SER A 34 10.32 39.35 2.06
CA SER A 34 10.83 39.45 0.68
C SER A 34 9.73 39.24 -0.36
N ILE A 35 8.72 38.43 -0.07
CA ILE A 35 7.60 38.13 -1.02
C ILE A 35 6.56 39.24 -1.15
N THR A 36 6.74 40.37 -0.47
CA THR A 36 5.85 41.53 -0.63
C THR A 36 6.04 42.25 -1.97
N ALA A 37 7.17 42.03 -2.66
CA ALA A 37 7.49 42.55 -3.98
C ALA A 37 7.51 41.39 -5.02
N ASP A 38 7.32 41.71 -6.29
CA ASP A 38 7.49 40.77 -7.38
C ASP A 38 8.91 40.20 -7.35
N HIS A 39 9.06 38.89 -7.56
CA HIS A 39 10.35 38.24 -7.37
C HIS A 39 10.60 37.06 -8.31
N VAL A 40 11.86 36.68 -8.41
CA VAL A 40 12.35 35.52 -9.18
C VAL A 40 13.33 34.71 -8.34
N CYS A 41 13.55 33.46 -8.73
CA CYS A 41 14.40 32.50 -8.00
C CYS A 41 15.79 32.35 -8.62
N ALA A 42 16.12 33.13 -9.63
CA ALA A 42 17.43 33.10 -10.27
C ALA A 42 18.04 34.49 -10.39
N GLN A 43 19.37 34.55 -10.38
CA GLN A 43 20.14 35.73 -10.75
C GLN A 43 20.22 35.83 -12.28
N TYR A 44 20.07 37.03 -12.78
CA TYR A 44 20.14 37.31 -14.21
C TYR A 44 21.23 38.37 -14.53
N GLN A 45 21.87 38.22 -15.68
CA GLN A 45 22.81 39.21 -16.17
C GLN A 45 22.12 40.60 -16.28
N ASN A 46 22.76 41.63 -15.76
CA ASN A 46 22.21 42.99 -15.65
C ASN A 46 20.83 43.03 -14.95
N ASN A 47 20.58 42.11 -14.04
CA ASN A 47 19.31 41.95 -13.29
C ASN A 47 18.07 41.82 -14.21
N THR A 48 18.25 41.52 -15.50
CA THR A 48 17.18 41.46 -16.50
C THR A 48 16.74 40.02 -16.74
N ARG A 49 15.52 39.68 -16.34
CA ARG A 49 14.92 38.33 -16.41
C ARG A 49 14.73 37.88 -17.87
N SER A 50 15.44 36.82 -18.24
CA SER A 50 15.24 36.01 -19.45
C SER A 50 16.07 34.72 -19.31
N ASP A 51 15.71 33.67 -20.05
CA ASP A 51 16.50 32.43 -20.07
C ASP A 51 17.92 32.68 -20.58
N ALA A 52 18.07 33.58 -21.55
CA ALA A 52 19.40 33.94 -22.07
C ALA A 52 20.30 34.68 -21.08
N ASN A 53 19.72 35.33 -20.07
CA ASN A 53 20.43 36.07 -19.04
C ASN A 53 20.57 35.28 -17.73
N PHE A 54 20.11 34.05 -17.70
CA PHE A 54 20.18 33.22 -16.50
C PHE A 54 21.63 32.99 -16.06
N MET A 55 21.92 33.23 -14.82
CA MET A 55 23.29 33.08 -14.24
C MET A 55 23.36 31.95 -13.23
N VAL A 56 22.53 31.98 -12.21
CA VAL A 56 22.54 30.98 -11.14
C VAL A 56 21.21 30.99 -10.36
N SER A 57 20.80 29.82 -9.92
CA SER A 57 19.71 29.63 -8.96
C SER A 57 20.11 28.56 -7.94
N ASP A 58 19.77 28.77 -6.68
CA ASP A 58 19.94 27.83 -5.56
C ASP A 58 18.59 27.38 -4.98
N VAL A 59 17.50 27.60 -5.73
CA VAL A 59 16.14 27.22 -5.35
C VAL A 59 15.26 26.98 -6.58
N VAL A 60 14.43 25.95 -6.53
CA VAL A 60 13.48 25.62 -7.57
C VAL A 60 12.07 25.98 -7.12
N PRO A 61 11.41 26.98 -7.75
CA PRO A 61 10.02 27.30 -7.46
C PRO A 61 9.08 26.39 -8.26
N MET A 62 8.04 25.86 -7.59
CA MET A 62 6.95 25.10 -8.23
C MET A 62 5.61 25.74 -7.88
N ASP A 63 4.71 25.84 -8.85
CA ASP A 63 3.37 26.41 -8.67
C ASP A 63 2.35 25.29 -8.43
N CYS A 64 1.48 25.44 -7.44
CA CYS A 64 0.36 24.56 -7.16
C CYS A 64 -0.94 25.36 -7.20
N ASP A 65 -1.67 25.29 -8.30
CA ASP A 65 -2.94 25.99 -8.52
C ASP A 65 -4.17 25.14 -8.16
N ASN A 66 -3.98 23.83 -7.83
CA ASN A 66 -5.04 22.84 -7.59
C ASN A 66 -6.07 22.76 -8.71
N ASP A 67 -5.64 23.00 -9.94
CA ASP A 67 -6.52 22.97 -11.11
C ASP A 67 -6.81 21.55 -11.64
N HIS A 68 -6.19 20.53 -11.04
CA HIS A 68 -6.36 19.12 -11.37
C HIS A 68 -7.72 18.55 -10.91
N SER A 69 -8.36 19.15 -9.87
CA SER A 69 -9.67 18.72 -9.40
C SER A 69 -10.54 19.88 -8.92
N ASP A 70 -11.86 19.76 -9.12
CA ASP A 70 -12.86 20.66 -8.54
C ASP A 70 -13.39 20.17 -7.18
N ASN A 71 -12.98 18.97 -6.72
CA ASN A 71 -13.31 18.43 -5.42
C ASN A 71 -12.35 18.97 -4.34
N PRO A 72 -12.86 19.66 -3.29
CA PRO A 72 -12.02 20.18 -2.21
C PRO A 72 -11.18 19.13 -1.46
N ASP A 73 -11.69 17.89 -1.38
CA ASP A 73 -11.00 16.79 -0.68
C ASP A 73 -9.74 16.30 -1.43
N GLU A 74 -9.59 16.67 -2.69
CA GLU A 74 -8.46 16.30 -3.54
C GLU A 74 -7.43 17.43 -3.70
N TRP A 75 -7.68 18.59 -3.06
CA TRP A 75 -6.75 19.69 -3.14
C TRP A 75 -5.51 19.46 -2.29
N ILE A 76 -4.39 19.78 -2.88
CA ILE A 76 -3.09 19.75 -2.20
C ILE A 76 -3.00 20.95 -1.25
N THR A 77 -2.54 20.70 -0.03
CA THR A 77 -2.25 21.71 0.98
C THR A 77 -0.77 21.68 1.39
N PRO A 78 -0.22 22.72 2.02
CA PRO A 78 1.14 22.68 2.54
C PRO A 78 1.37 21.54 3.55
N GLU A 79 0.36 21.20 4.37
CA GLU A 79 0.40 20.10 5.32
C GLU A 79 0.49 18.75 4.60
N PHE A 80 -0.31 18.56 3.54
CA PHE A 80 -0.23 17.37 2.69
C PHE A 80 1.18 17.20 2.09
N LEU A 81 1.81 18.30 1.65
CA LEU A 81 3.19 18.26 1.16
C LEU A 81 4.17 17.84 2.27
N ALA A 82 4.02 18.39 3.47
CA ALA A 82 4.88 18.07 4.61
C ALA A 82 4.77 16.58 5.01
N ASP A 83 3.57 16.01 4.96
CA ASP A 83 3.35 14.59 5.25
C ASP A 83 3.98 13.67 4.18
N ASN A 84 3.93 14.08 2.90
CA ASN A 84 4.49 13.29 1.80
C ASN A 84 5.99 13.50 1.57
N LEU A 85 6.52 14.64 1.97
CA LEU A 85 7.92 15.05 1.81
C LEU A 85 8.57 15.30 3.19
N CYS A 86 8.27 14.47 4.18
CA CYS A 86 8.58 14.67 5.59
C CYS A 86 10.06 15.01 5.88
N ASP A 87 10.99 14.47 5.07
CA ASP A 87 12.42 14.71 5.22
C ASP A 87 13.00 15.75 4.24
N VAL A 88 12.18 16.31 3.35
CA VAL A 88 12.64 17.29 2.35
C VAL A 88 12.43 18.69 2.86
N ALA A 89 13.46 19.52 2.76
CA ALA A 89 13.37 20.95 3.12
C ALA A 89 12.64 21.75 2.04
N PHE A 90 11.57 22.49 2.39
CA PHE A 90 10.88 23.41 1.49
C PHE A 90 10.16 24.54 2.24
N ALA A 91 9.83 25.61 1.53
CA ALA A 91 8.99 26.69 2.04
C ALA A 91 7.80 26.92 1.09
N VAL A 92 6.66 27.33 1.63
CA VAL A 92 5.46 27.64 0.85
C VAL A 92 5.02 29.09 1.09
N THR A 93 4.62 29.76 0.00
CA THR A 93 3.97 31.08 0.06
C THR A 93 2.67 31.03 -0.71
N TYR A 94 1.65 31.73 -0.23
CA TYR A 94 0.37 31.73 -0.91
C TYR A 94 0.33 32.71 -2.08
N SER A 95 -0.29 32.27 -3.18
CA SER A 95 -0.49 33.08 -4.37
C SER A 95 -1.50 34.21 -4.12
N ARG A 96 -1.42 35.31 -4.88
CA ARG A 96 -2.41 36.40 -4.85
C ARG A 96 -3.85 35.93 -5.16
N HIS A 97 -4.01 34.76 -5.74
CA HIS A 97 -5.31 34.13 -6.02
C HIS A 97 -5.68 33.01 -5.04
N HIS A 98 -4.95 32.90 -3.93
CA HIS A 98 -5.24 31.92 -2.89
C HIS A 98 -6.65 32.12 -2.34
N MET A 99 -7.48 31.03 -2.31
CA MET A 99 -8.87 31.03 -1.87
C MET A 99 -9.76 32.05 -2.62
N LEU A 100 -9.39 32.43 -3.85
CA LEU A 100 -10.21 33.26 -4.73
C LEU A 100 -10.56 32.51 -6.02
N ALA A 101 -11.73 32.82 -6.60
CA ALA A 101 -12.10 32.29 -7.90
C ALA A 101 -11.18 32.88 -9.00
N LYS A 102 -10.75 32.05 -9.97
CA LYS A 102 -9.89 32.43 -11.09
C LYS A 102 -10.45 31.85 -12.38
N GLY A 103 -10.96 32.71 -13.28
CA GLY A 103 -11.64 32.27 -14.50
C GLY A 103 -12.88 31.44 -14.20
N SER A 104 -12.98 30.23 -14.75
CA SER A 104 -14.05 29.27 -14.50
C SER A 104 -13.84 28.41 -13.25
N LYS A 105 -12.69 28.53 -12.56
CA LYS A 105 -12.33 27.70 -11.41
C LYS A 105 -12.79 28.33 -10.11
N SER A 106 -13.32 27.49 -9.22
CA SER A 106 -13.76 27.88 -7.88
C SER A 106 -12.61 28.43 -7.01
N ALA A 107 -12.97 29.08 -5.89
CA ALA A 107 -12.01 29.46 -4.86
C ALA A 107 -11.35 28.20 -4.28
N ARG A 108 -10.01 28.14 -4.31
CA ARG A 108 -9.22 26.97 -3.91
C ARG A 108 -7.83 27.38 -3.41
N PRO A 109 -7.12 26.52 -2.66
CA PRO A 109 -5.73 26.77 -2.26
C PRO A 109 -4.84 26.94 -3.50
N ARG A 110 -4.10 28.05 -3.56
CA ARG A 110 -3.07 28.30 -4.58
C ARG A 110 -1.82 28.84 -3.91
N PHE A 111 -0.68 28.21 -4.22
CA PHE A 111 0.57 28.53 -3.54
C PHE A 111 1.79 28.19 -4.39
N HIS A 112 2.93 28.73 -4.00
CA HIS A 112 4.23 28.46 -4.58
C HIS A 112 5.09 27.73 -3.57
N VAL A 113 5.79 26.69 -4.01
CA VAL A 113 6.71 25.91 -3.19
C VAL A 113 8.14 26.21 -3.62
N PHE A 114 8.99 26.50 -2.67
CA PHE A 114 10.41 26.77 -2.87
C PHE A 114 11.23 25.60 -2.36
N PHE A 115 11.86 24.86 -3.26
CA PHE A 115 12.76 23.76 -2.93
C PHE A 115 14.20 24.24 -3.03
N PRO A 116 14.95 24.39 -1.91
CA PRO A 116 16.38 24.68 -1.95
C PRO A 116 17.13 23.54 -2.68
N THR A 117 18.08 23.92 -3.53
CA THR A 117 18.89 22.98 -4.32
C THR A 117 20.37 23.38 -4.29
N ALA A 118 21.24 22.53 -4.81
CA ALA A 118 22.59 22.96 -5.14
C ALA A 118 22.56 24.08 -6.19
N PRO A 119 23.50 25.05 -6.16
CA PRO A 119 23.54 26.13 -7.16
C PRO A 119 23.63 25.59 -8.58
N CYS A 120 22.65 25.97 -9.42
CA CYS A 120 22.53 25.58 -10.82
C CYS A 120 22.83 26.80 -11.70
N ASN A 121 23.80 26.71 -12.60
CA ASN A 121 24.27 27.81 -13.45
C ASN A 121 23.73 27.73 -14.91
N ASP A 122 22.87 26.78 -15.18
CA ASP A 122 22.34 26.51 -16.52
C ASP A 122 20.81 26.44 -16.52
N PRO A 123 20.12 27.25 -17.35
CA PRO A 123 18.67 27.27 -17.41
C PRO A 123 18.05 25.94 -17.88
N HIS A 124 18.77 25.18 -18.72
CA HIS A 124 18.28 23.86 -19.16
C HIS A 124 18.30 22.84 -18.02
N SER A 125 19.37 22.82 -17.23
CA SER A 125 19.48 21.97 -16.06
C SER A 125 18.47 22.34 -14.98
N HIS A 126 18.25 23.65 -14.74
CA HIS A 126 17.23 24.12 -13.81
C HIS A 126 15.81 23.70 -14.25
N LYS A 127 15.49 23.84 -15.54
CA LYS A 127 14.23 23.38 -16.13
C LYS A 127 14.08 21.85 -16.03
N ALA A 128 15.17 21.10 -16.21
CA ALA A 128 15.17 19.65 -16.09
C ALA A 128 14.88 19.18 -14.65
N ILE A 129 15.35 19.91 -13.62
CA ILE A 129 15.00 19.61 -12.22
C ILE A 129 13.49 19.84 -12.01
N LYS A 130 12.93 20.98 -12.46
CA LYS A 130 11.48 21.26 -12.40
C LYS A 130 10.65 20.15 -13.08
N ALA A 131 11.08 19.72 -14.26
CA ALA A 131 10.42 18.65 -14.99
C ALA A 131 10.46 17.32 -14.23
N LYS A 132 11.59 16.97 -13.58
CA LYS A 132 11.68 15.77 -12.74
C LYS A 132 10.77 15.85 -11.52
N ILE A 133 10.69 17.02 -10.85
CA ILE A 133 9.76 17.23 -9.74
C ILE A 133 8.32 17.05 -10.22
N TYR A 134 7.95 17.65 -11.37
CA TYR A 134 6.62 17.52 -11.96
C TYR A 134 6.28 16.06 -12.32
N MET A 135 7.23 15.28 -12.81
CA MET A 135 7.02 13.87 -13.14
C MET A 135 6.69 13.01 -11.91
N GLU A 136 7.29 13.29 -10.76
CA GLU A 136 7.04 12.56 -9.52
C GLU A 136 5.86 13.16 -8.72
N LEU A 137 5.60 14.47 -8.88
CA LEU A 137 4.56 15.23 -8.18
C LEU A 137 3.68 16.00 -9.19
N PRO A 138 2.81 15.31 -9.95
CA PRO A 138 2.10 15.87 -11.11
C PRO A 138 0.96 16.83 -10.75
N PHE A 139 0.72 17.11 -9.49
CA PHE A 139 -0.23 18.12 -9.03
C PHE A 139 0.31 19.57 -9.14
N PHE A 140 1.61 19.74 -9.42
CA PHE A 140 2.16 21.06 -9.75
C PHE A 140 1.74 21.50 -11.16
N ASP A 141 1.79 22.82 -11.43
CA ASP A 141 1.42 23.34 -12.74
C ASP A 141 2.49 23.04 -13.82
N GLY A 142 2.16 22.15 -14.75
CA GLY A 142 3.03 21.78 -15.89
C GLY A 142 3.33 22.94 -16.85
N ASN A 143 2.56 24.05 -16.82
CA ASN A 143 2.83 25.24 -17.62
C ASN A 143 3.82 26.20 -16.94
N ALA A 144 4.25 25.92 -15.71
CA ALA A 144 5.11 26.77 -14.89
C ALA A 144 6.56 26.24 -14.78
N LEU A 145 7.00 25.41 -15.72
CA LEU A 145 8.31 24.74 -15.68
C LEU A 145 9.47 25.55 -16.28
N ASP A 146 9.22 26.76 -16.75
CA ASP A 146 10.24 27.66 -17.29
C ASP A 146 11.30 28.06 -16.26
N ALA A 147 12.55 28.25 -16.69
CA ALA A 147 13.66 28.60 -15.81
C ALA A 147 13.59 30.06 -15.33
N SER A 148 12.97 30.92 -16.12
CA SER A 148 12.84 32.37 -15.84
C SER A 148 11.48 32.72 -15.22
N ARG A 149 10.83 31.78 -14.52
CA ARG A 149 9.55 32.00 -13.83
C ARG A 149 9.63 33.16 -12.84
N PHE A 150 8.68 34.11 -12.95
CA PHE A 150 8.51 35.15 -11.95
C PHE A 150 7.25 34.90 -11.12
N LEU A 151 7.28 35.37 -9.90
CA LEU A 151 6.20 35.26 -8.94
C LEU A 151 5.75 36.66 -8.53
N PHE A 152 4.43 36.87 -8.49
CA PHE A 152 3.89 38.14 -8.03
C PHE A 152 4.08 38.34 -6.56
N GLY A 153 4.43 39.55 -6.14
CA GLY A 153 4.45 39.94 -4.75
C GLY A 153 3.07 39.80 -4.11
N CYS A 154 2.99 39.07 -3.03
CA CYS A 154 1.78 38.87 -2.24
C CYS A 154 2.15 38.75 -0.77
N PRO A 155 1.79 39.74 0.08
CA PRO A 155 1.93 39.57 1.53
C PRO A 155 1.06 38.42 2.00
N SER A 156 1.68 37.32 2.42
CA SER A 156 0.98 36.12 2.88
C SER A 156 1.72 35.48 4.06
N ASP A 157 1.08 34.58 4.76
CA ASP A 157 1.79 33.71 5.66
C ASP A 157 2.71 32.76 4.89
N VAL A 158 3.71 32.26 5.57
CA VAL A 158 4.70 31.34 5.04
C VAL A 158 4.56 30.03 5.79
N PHE A 159 4.54 28.91 5.08
CA PHE A 159 4.69 27.61 5.67
C PHE A 159 6.15 27.17 5.47
N TRP A 160 6.85 26.87 6.58
CA TRP A 160 8.27 26.58 6.60
C TRP A 160 8.52 25.17 7.10
N HIS A 161 9.00 24.28 6.24
CA HIS A 161 9.25 22.89 6.56
C HIS A 161 10.74 22.58 6.51
N GLU A 162 11.31 22.22 7.66
CA GLU A 162 12.70 21.78 7.75
C GLU A 162 12.81 20.30 7.38
N GLY A 163 13.86 19.96 6.65
CA GLY A 163 14.18 18.60 6.26
C GLY A 163 15.69 18.39 6.17
N SER A 164 16.12 17.15 6.20
CA SER A 164 17.52 16.73 6.09
C SER A 164 17.95 16.52 4.63
N LEU A 165 16.99 16.41 3.70
CA LEU A 165 17.20 16.13 2.28
C LEU A 165 16.89 17.36 1.43
N SER A 166 17.64 17.51 0.32
CA SER A 166 17.20 18.34 -0.79
C SER A 166 16.15 17.59 -1.63
N ILE A 167 15.38 18.33 -2.44
CA ILE A 167 14.43 17.67 -3.38
C ILE A 167 15.17 16.81 -4.41
N GLU A 168 16.41 17.12 -4.78
CA GLU A 168 17.23 16.34 -5.71
C GLU A 168 17.69 15.01 -5.08
N ASP A 169 18.09 15.05 -3.79
CA ASP A 169 18.43 13.83 -3.04
C ASP A 169 17.20 12.93 -2.90
N TRP A 170 16.04 13.50 -2.57
CA TRP A 170 14.78 12.75 -2.50
C TRP A 170 14.41 12.11 -3.84
N LEU A 171 14.51 12.84 -4.96
CA LEU A 171 14.28 12.31 -6.31
C LEU A 171 15.26 11.16 -6.66
N THR A 172 16.48 11.22 -6.14
CA THR A 172 17.51 10.18 -6.33
C THR A 172 17.18 8.95 -5.49
N LEU A 173 16.76 9.12 -4.23
CA LEU A 173 16.31 8.04 -3.35
C LEU A 173 15.05 7.35 -3.89
N MET A 174 14.10 8.08 -4.45
CA MET A 174 12.93 7.50 -5.11
C MET A 174 13.31 6.63 -6.30
N LYS A 175 14.36 6.98 -7.04
CA LYS A 175 14.93 6.14 -8.11
C LYS A 175 15.66 4.92 -7.57
N SER A 176 16.38 5.05 -6.45
CA SER A 176 17.14 3.94 -5.85
C SER A 176 16.22 2.84 -5.30
N ASN A 177 15.00 3.16 -4.88
CA ASN A 177 14.00 2.18 -4.48
C ASN A 177 13.42 1.35 -5.65
N ARG A 178 13.74 1.68 -6.90
CA ARG A 178 13.41 0.89 -8.10
C ARG A 178 14.57 -0.01 -8.54
N ASN A 179 15.71 0.02 -7.86
CA ASN A 179 16.88 -0.78 -8.24
C ASN A 179 16.67 -2.27 -8.01
N ILE A 180 16.98 -3.07 -9.03
CA ILE A 180 17.01 -4.53 -8.96
C ILE A 180 18.33 -4.95 -8.29
N PRO A 181 18.30 -5.54 -7.07
CA PRO A 181 19.51 -5.83 -6.31
C PRO A 181 20.31 -7.00 -6.88
N GLU A 182 21.59 -7.11 -6.52
CA GLU A 182 22.57 -8.04 -7.08
C GLU A 182 22.10 -9.51 -7.16
N GLY A 183 21.48 -10.05 -6.13
CA GLY A 183 21.03 -11.45 -6.12
C GLY A 183 19.77 -11.73 -7.00
N GLN A 184 19.11 -10.71 -7.53
CA GLN A 184 17.84 -10.84 -8.27
C GLN A 184 17.93 -10.35 -9.72
N ARG A 185 19.06 -9.77 -10.15
CA ARG A 185 19.21 -9.15 -11.47
C ARG A 185 18.92 -10.12 -12.61
N ASN A 186 19.59 -11.27 -12.64
CA ASN A 186 19.48 -12.23 -13.74
C ASN A 186 18.09 -12.86 -13.85
N SER A 187 17.47 -13.23 -12.74
CA SER A 187 16.13 -13.81 -12.73
C SER A 187 15.08 -12.78 -13.16
N THR A 188 15.18 -11.54 -12.66
CA THR A 188 14.28 -10.45 -13.01
C THR A 188 14.42 -10.06 -14.47
N MET A 189 15.68 -9.89 -14.95
CA MET A 189 15.92 -9.53 -16.35
C MET A 189 15.56 -10.65 -17.32
N SER A 190 15.77 -11.94 -16.96
CA SER A 190 15.31 -13.08 -17.77
C SER A 190 13.79 -13.10 -17.92
N ARG A 191 13.05 -12.80 -16.85
CA ARG A 191 11.59 -12.71 -16.87
C ARG A 191 11.10 -11.54 -17.73
N ILE A 192 11.74 -10.37 -17.60
CA ILE A 192 11.43 -9.18 -18.41
C ILE A 192 11.67 -9.46 -19.89
N ALA A 193 12.84 -10.05 -20.23
CA ALA A 193 13.16 -10.45 -21.59
C ALA A 193 12.14 -11.44 -22.17
N GLY A 194 11.77 -12.47 -21.39
CA GLY A 194 10.75 -13.45 -21.80
C GLY A 194 9.39 -12.82 -22.07
N LYS A 195 8.95 -11.85 -21.24
CA LYS A 195 7.71 -11.12 -21.44
C LYS A 195 7.75 -10.23 -22.68
N LEU A 196 8.84 -9.50 -22.88
CA LEU A 196 8.98 -8.61 -24.04
C LEU A 196 9.00 -9.43 -25.34
N VAL A 197 9.71 -10.56 -25.36
CA VAL A 197 9.73 -11.46 -26.54
C VAL A 197 8.36 -12.11 -26.79
N LYS A 198 7.65 -12.55 -25.73
CA LYS A 198 6.30 -13.11 -25.85
C LYS A 198 5.30 -12.07 -26.36
N ARG A 199 5.40 -10.84 -25.89
CA ARG A 199 4.43 -9.77 -26.15
C ARG A 199 4.64 -9.05 -27.48
N PHE A 200 5.88 -8.77 -27.82
CA PHE A 200 6.24 -7.93 -28.97
C PHE A 200 7.10 -8.66 -30.03
N GLY A 201 7.41 -9.93 -29.80
CA GLY A 201 8.34 -10.68 -30.66
C GLY A 201 9.80 -10.24 -30.47
N VAL A 202 10.67 -10.73 -31.37
CA VAL A 202 12.10 -10.39 -31.39
C VAL A 202 12.29 -9.12 -32.23
N MET A 203 11.97 -7.96 -31.63
CA MET A 203 12.05 -6.64 -32.28
C MET A 203 13.10 -5.75 -31.58
N ASP A 204 13.72 -4.85 -32.36
CA ASP A 204 14.71 -3.90 -31.83
C ASP A 204 14.12 -2.99 -30.74
N THR A 205 12.87 -2.60 -30.88
CA THR A 205 12.14 -1.79 -29.88
C THR A 205 11.93 -2.52 -28.57
N ALA A 206 11.63 -3.81 -28.61
CA ALA A 206 11.53 -4.65 -27.42
C ALA A 206 12.90 -4.84 -26.73
N TYR A 207 13.97 -4.95 -27.53
CA TYR A 207 15.33 -5.00 -27.01
C TYR A 207 15.76 -3.67 -26.36
N GLN A 208 15.41 -2.53 -26.92
CA GLN A 208 15.68 -1.22 -26.32
C GLN A 208 14.96 -1.06 -24.97
N LYS A 209 13.69 -1.47 -24.89
CA LYS A 209 12.93 -1.49 -23.60
C LYS A 209 13.56 -2.46 -22.59
N PHE A 210 14.11 -3.59 -23.03
CA PHE A 210 14.86 -4.50 -22.17
C PHE A 210 16.12 -3.83 -21.60
N LEU A 211 16.88 -3.09 -22.43
CA LEU A 211 18.05 -2.35 -21.99
C LEU A 211 17.70 -1.18 -21.04
N GLU A 212 16.59 -0.49 -21.27
CA GLU A 212 16.10 0.52 -20.32
C GLU A 212 15.85 -0.09 -18.94
N LYS A 213 15.17 -1.24 -18.88
CA LYS A 213 14.94 -1.95 -17.62
C LYS A 213 16.22 -2.50 -17.00
N ALA A 214 17.19 -2.88 -17.79
CA ALA A 214 18.51 -3.32 -17.32
C ALA A 214 19.29 -2.19 -16.62
N SER A 215 19.05 -0.94 -17.01
CA SER A 215 19.67 0.21 -16.34
C SER A 215 19.21 0.41 -14.89
N GLU A 216 18.10 -0.22 -14.49
CA GLU A 216 17.61 -0.24 -13.10
C GLU A 216 18.33 -1.26 -12.21
N CYS A 217 19.24 -2.10 -12.77
CA CYS A 217 20.06 -3.04 -12.00
C CYS A 217 21.18 -2.34 -11.23
N SER A 218 21.35 -2.68 -9.96
CA SER A 218 22.43 -2.15 -9.13
C SER A 218 23.14 -3.27 -8.35
N PRO A 219 24.47 -3.47 -8.61
CA PRO A 219 25.28 -2.88 -9.67
C PRO A 219 24.79 -3.29 -11.08
N PRO A 220 25.14 -2.55 -12.16
CA PRO A 220 24.72 -2.87 -13.51
C PRO A 220 25.15 -4.27 -13.96
N LEU A 221 24.33 -4.91 -14.80
CA LEU A 221 24.71 -6.16 -15.46
C LEU A 221 25.69 -5.87 -16.61
N PRO A 222 26.73 -6.70 -16.82
CA PRO A 222 27.60 -6.61 -17.98
C PRO A 222 26.83 -6.81 -19.29
N ASP A 223 27.18 -6.09 -20.36
CA ASP A 223 26.53 -6.18 -21.67
C ASP A 223 26.45 -7.61 -22.20
N ALA A 224 27.54 -8.37 -22.05
CA ALA A 224 27.60 -9.78 -22.47
C ALA A 224 26.58 -10.68 -21.73
N GLU A 225 26.24 -10.33 -20.49
CA GLU A 225 25.27 -11.05 -19.68
C GLU A 225 23.83 -10.65 -20.09
N LEU A 226 23.60 -9.38 -20.38
CA LEU A 226 22.33 -8.89 -20.94
C LEU A 226 22.06 -9.51 -22.32
N GLU A 227 23.05 -9.58 -23.18
CA GLU A 227 22.92 -10.26 -24.47
C GLU A 227 22.60 -11.77 -24.29
N THR A 228 23.24 -12.43 -23.33
CA THR A 228 22.98 -13.84 -23.03
C THR A 228 21.53 -14.05 -22.56
N ILE A 229 21.05 -13.21 -21.67
CA ILE A 229 19.68 -13.24 -21.17
C ILE A 229 18.69 -13.02 -22.33
N TRP A 230 18.91 -12.00 -23.15
CA TRP A 230 18.05 -11.69 -24.30
C TRP A 230 18.05 -12.83 -25.33
N HIS A 231 19.20 -13.35 -25.71
CA HIS A 231 19.29 -14.49 -26.64
C HIS A 231 18.63 -15.75 -26.08
N SER A 232 18.70 -15.98 -24.77
CA SER A 232 18.02 -17.09 -24.10
C SER A 232 16.51 -16.96 -24.20
N ALA A 233 15.98 -15.75 -23.97
CA ALA A 233 14.55 -15.46 -24.12
C ALA A 233 14.09 -15.64 -25.57
N CYS A 234 14.87 -15.19 -26.55
CA CYS A 234 14.60 -15.40 -27.98
C CYS A 234 14.63 -16.89 -28.38
N LYS A 235 15.55 -17.69 -27.83
CA LYS A 235 15.59 -19.15 -28.04
C LYS A 235 14.41 -19.85 -27.41
N PHE A 236 13.98 -19.42 -26.22
CA PHE A 236 12.79 -19.95 -25.56
C PHE A 236 11.53 -19.63 -26.37
N GLY A 237 11.39 -18.42 -26.87
CA GLY A 237 10.33 -18.03 -27.78
C GLY A 237 10.31 -18.96 -29.03
N LYS A 238 11.47 -19.20 -29.67
CA LYS A 238 11.60 -20.13 -30.79
C LYS A 238 11.29 -21.59 -30.42
N LYS A 239 11.61 -22.05 -29.21
CA LYS A 239 11.32 -23.41 -28.74
C LYS A 239 9.82 -23.63 -28.50
N VAL A 240 9.10 -22.61 -28.05
CA VAL A 240 7.63 -22.63 -27.95
C VAL A 240 7.01 -22.72 -29.34
N THR A 241 7.58 -22.02 -30.34
CA THR A 241 7.12 -22.06 -31.74
C THR A 241 7.42 -23.38 -32.46
N SER A 242 8.28 -24.25 -31.91
CA SER A 242 8.62 -25.55 -32.51
C SER A 242 7.94 -26.76 -31.86
N GLN A 243 7.01 -26.58 -30.93
CA GLN A 243 6.27 -27.66 -30.30
C GLN A 243 5.17 -28.21 -31.23
N GLU A 244 5.02 -29.53 -31.26
CA GLU A 244 3.95 -30.22 -32.01
C GLU A 244 2.57 -29.77 -31.49
N GLY A 245 1.74 -29.15 -32.33
CA GLY A 245 0.50 -28.48 -31.94
C GLY A 245 0.62 -26.96 -31.70
N TYR A 246 1.79 -26.38 -31.82
CA TYR A 246 1.96 -24.93 -31.87
C TYR A 246 1.45 -24.43 -33.23
N ILE A 247 0.39 -23.63 -33.17
CA ILE A 247 -0.11 -22.90 -34.34
C ILE A 247 0.54 -21.52 -34.27
N SER A 248 1.29 -21.14 -35.31
CA SER A 248 1.96 -19.85 -35.33
C SER A 248 0.94 -18.71 -35.27
N PRO A 249 1.27 -17.55 -34.67
CA PRO A 249 0.40 -16.37 -34.74
C PRO A 249 -0.03 -15.99 -36.15
N GLU A 250 0.80 -16.31 -37.15
CA GLU A 250 0.50 -16.12 -38.58
C GLU A 250 -0.56 -17.07 -39.10
N GLU A 251 -0.66 -18.29 -38.58
CA GLU A 251 -1.71 -19.29 -38.97
C GLU A 251 -3.02 -19.08 -38.22
N TYR A 252 -3.01 -18.43 -37.03
CA TYR A 252 -4.23 -18.03 -36.32
C TYR A 252 -4.86 -16.75 -36.92
N GLY A 253 -4.22 -16.10 -37.87
CA GLY A 253 -4.67 -14.81 -38.39
C GLY A 253 -4.60 -13.68 -37.36
N SER A 254 -3.92 -13.91 -36.23
CA SER A 254 -3.64 -12.93 -35.20
C SER A 254 -2.13 -12.87 -34.95
N THR A 255 -1.38 -12.26 -35.84
CA THR A 255 -0.27 -11.43 -35.37
C THR A 255 -0.86 -10.53 -34.30
N GLN A 256 -0.30 -10.50 -33.09
CA GLN A 256 -0.56 -9.40 -32.16
C GLN A 256 -0.11 -8.13 -32.88
N THR A 257 -1.01 -7.57 -33.70
CA THR A 257 -0.70 -6.35 -34.44
C THR A 257 -0.83 -5.23 -33.43
N LEU A 258 0.25 -4.48 -33.23
CA LEU A 258 0.21 -3.24 -32.48
C LEU A 258 -0.72 -2.19 -33.14
N ILE A 259 -1.26 -2.51 -34.30
CA ILE A 259 -2.20 -1.68 -35.06
C ILE A 259 -3.62 -2.15 -34.71
N PRO A 260 -4.45 -1.29 -34.13
CA PRO A 260 -5.84 -1.62 -33.85
C PRO A 260 -6.62 -1.97 -35.12
N ASP A 261 -7.57 -2.90 -35.01
CA ASP A 261 -8.47 -3.27 -36.10
C ASP A 261 -9.29 -2.07 -36.62
N ASP A 262 -9.62 -1.16 -35.72
CA ASP A 262 -10.22 0.13 -36.02
C ASP A 262 -9.58 1.25 -35.17
N PHE A 263 -9.53 2.45 -35.69
CA PHE A 263 -8.93 3.62 -35.04
C PHE A 263 -9.93 4.30 -34.07
N SER A 264 -10.43 3.53 -33.09
CA SER A 264 -11.38 3.97 -32.07
C SER A 264 -10.87 3.68 -30.66
N ASP A 265 -11.58 4.20 -29.63
CA ASP A 265 -11.29 3.92 -28.22
C ASP A 265 -11.41 2.42 -27.93
N VAL A 266 -12.34 1.72 -28.60
CA VAL A 266 -12.55 0.27 -28.44
C VAL A 266 -11.45 -0.53 -29.14
N GLY A 267 -11.02 -0.13 -30.35
CA GLY A 267 -9.91 -0.77 -31.04
C GLY A 267 -8.62 -0.69 -30.23
N GLU A 268 -8.31 0.52 -29.70
CA GLU A 268 -7.15 0.73 -28.84
C GLU A 268 -7.23 -0.09 -27.56
N ALA A 269 -8.40 -0.14 -26.90
CA ALA A 269 -8.61 -0.94 -25.69
C ALA A 269 -8.33 -2.42 -25.93
N ARG A 270 -8.76 -2.99 -27.06
CA ARG A 270 -8.50 -4.38 -27.43
C ARG A 270 -7.01 -4.62 -27.64
N THR A 271 -6.36 -3.78 -28.44
CA THR A 271 -4.92 -3.89 -28.72
C THR A 271 -4.09 -3.78 -27.44
N PHE A 272 -4.47 -2.86 -26.54
CA PHE A 272 -3.86 -2.73 -25.22
C PHE A 272 -4.04 -4.01 -24.39
N VAL A 273 -5.27 -4.54 -24.29
CA VAL A 273 -5.56 -5.75 -23.52
C VAL A 273 -4.83 -6.95 -24.09
N ASP A 274 -4.81 -7.11 -25.42
CA ASP A 274 -4.07 -8.21 -26.07
C ASP A 274 -2.57 -8.16 -25.73
N SER A 275 -2.01 -6.95 -25.58
CA SER A 275 -0.61 -6.75 -25.25
C SER A 275 -0.31 -6.91 -23.74
N PHE A 276 -1.27 -6.62 -22.86
CA PHE A 276 -1.08 -6.51 -21.40
C PHE A 276 -2.04 -7.38 -20.57
N SER A 277 -2.72 -8.38 -21.17
CA SER A 277 -3.71 -9.24 -20.47
C SER A 277 -3.16 -9.97 -19.23
N ASP A 278 -1.89 -10.24 -19.19
CA ASP A 278 -1.20 -10.89 -18.06
C ASP A 278 -0.61 -9.89 -17.04
N GLU A 279 -0.80 -8.58 -17.26
CA GLU A 279 -0.31 -7.52 -16.37
C GLU A 279 -1.39 -6.54 -15.92
N VAL A 280 -2.57 -6.55 -16.53
CA VAL A 280 -3.65 -5.62 -16.20
C VAL A 280 -4.92 -6.39 -15.87
N ALA A 281 -5.51 -6.06 -14.74
CA ALA A 281 -6.79 -6.60 -14.28
C ALA A 281 -7.67 -5.47 -13.75
N PHE A 282 -8.97 -5.70 -13.71
CA PHE A 282 -9.94 -4.78 -13.13
C PHE A 282 -10.93 -5.54 -12.27
N THR A 283 -11.29 -5.00 -11.11
CA THR A 283 -12.45 -5.44 -10.34
C THR A 283 -13.28 -4.23 -9.89
N VAL A 284 -14.57 -4.44 -9.67
CA VAL A 284 -15.46 -3.38 -9.17
C VAL A 284 -15.12 -2.91 -7.74
N ALA A 285 -14.38 -3.71 -6.97
CA ALA A 285 -14.02 -3.40 -5.58
C ALA A 285 -12.67 -2.68 -5.45
N THR A 286 -11.71 -2.98 -6.32
CA THR A 286 -10.35 -2.45 -6.25
C THR A 286 -10.07 -1.39 -7.31
N ASP A 287 -10.90 -1.34 -8.37
CA ASP A 287 -10.56 -0.66 -9.62
C ASP A 287 -9.44 -1.39 -10.36
N TYR A 288 -8.60 -0.69 -11.09
CA TYR A 288 -7.51 -1.28 -11.84
C TYR A 288 -6.41 -1.84 -10.94
N LEU A 289 -5.86 -2.99 -11.35
CA LEU A 289 -4.66 -3.61 -10.79
C LEU A 289 -3.62 -3.80 -11.89
N ARG A 290 -2.35 -3.64 -11.55
CA ARG A 290 -1.22 -4.01 -12.41
C ARG A 290 -0.34 -5.05 -11.73
N TYR A 291 0.00 -6.11 -12.46
CA TYR A 291 0.98 -7.08 -12.02
C TYR A 291 2.39 -6.51 -12.16
N ASN A 292 3.08 -6.28 -11.03
CA ASN A 292 4.41 -5.68 -11.00
C ASN A 292 5.55 -6.69 -11.19
N GLY A 293 5.20 -7.96 -11.52
CA GLY A 293 6.13 -9.06 -11.67
C GLY A 293 6.23 -9.96 -10.46
N THR A 294 5.62 -9.57 -9.32
CA THR A 294 5.59 -10.34 -8.08
C THR A 294 4.16 -10.51 -7.58
N TYR A 295 3.37 -9.45 -7.58
CA TYR A 295 1.98 -9.46 -7.13
C TYR A 295 1.14 -8.42 -7.89
N TRP A 296 -0.17 -8.50 -7.76
CA TRP A 296 -1.12 -7.54 -8.34
C TRP A 296 -1.27 -6.34 -7.40
N GLU A 297 -0.85 -5.19 -7.86
CA GLU A 297 -0.92 -3.91 -7.14
C GLU A 297 -2.17 -3.13 -7.54
N GLU A 298 -2.97 -2.66 -6.57
CA GLU A 298 -4.06 -1.72 -6.80
C GLU A 298 -3.46 -0.35 -7.15
N SER A 299 -3.42 0.01 -8.43
CA SER A 299 -2.86 1.28 -8.85
C SER A 299 -3.35 1.67 -10.23
N GLU A 300 -4.25 2.65 -10.28
CA GLU A 300 -4.68 3.29 -11.53
C GLU A 300 -3.50 3.94 -12.27
N HIS A 301 -2.59 4.54 -11.53
CA HIS A 301 -1.40 5.17 -12.11
C HIS A 301 -0.46 4.14 -12.77
N ALA A 302 -0.31 2.95 -12.18
CA ALA A 302 0.51 1.89 -12.76
C ALA A 302 -0.10 1.36 -14.07
N VAL A 303 -1.43 1.33 -14.19
CA VAL A 303 -2.11 0.95 -15.43
C VAL A 303 -2.07 2.06 -16.47
N THR A 304 -2.19 3.32 -16.06
CA THR A 304 -1.93 4.47 -16.95
C THR A 304 -0.50 4.43 -17.50
N LEU A 305 0.49 4.06 -16.67
CA LEU A 305 1.86 3.85 -17.12
C LEU A 305 1.97 2.70 -18.15
N ALA A 306 1.24 1.59 -17.95
CA ALA A 306 1.17 0.51 -18.94
C ALA A 306 0.60 1.00 -20.28
N MET A 307 -0.41 1.87 -20.28
CA MET A 307 -0.94 2.48 -21.50
C MET A 307 0.09 3.41 -22.17
N ILE A 308 0.87 4.17 -21.39
CA ILE A 308 1.98 4.98 -21.94
C ILE A 308 3.02 4.06 -22.59
N GLU A 309 3.44 2.99 -21.90
CA GLU A 309 4.37 1.99 -22.45
C GLU A 309 3.84 1.37 -23.75
N HIS A 310 2.55 1.06 -23.82
CA HIS A 310 1.90 0.56 -25.00
C HIS A 310 1.98 1.55 -26.16
N THR A 311 1.59 2.81 -25.94
CA THR A 311 1.64 3.85 -26.98
C THR A 311 3.07 4.21 -27.40
N ASP A 312 4.08 4.06 -26.54
CA ASP A 312 5.50 4.23 -26.90
C ASP A 312 5.93 3.19 -27.92
N ILE A 313 5.55 1.93 -27.71
CA ILE A 313 5.88 0.82 -28.62
C ILE A 313 5.10 0.96 -29.93
N GLN A 314 3.80 1.32 -29.85
CA GLN A 314 3.01 1.59 -31.05
C GLN A 314 3.61 2.73 -31.88
N LEU A 315 4.08 3.81 -31.24
CA LEU A 315 4.67 4.95 -31.96
C LEU A 315 5.95 4.53 -32.68
N ALA A 316 6.83 3.78 -32.02
CA ALA A 316 8.05 3.28 -32.64
C ALA A 316 7.75 2.38 -33.85
N GLU A 317 6.76 1.48 -33.74
CA GLU A 317 6.33 0.64 -34.86
C GLU A 317 5.69 1.47 -35.98
N ALA A 318 4.85 2.45 -35.64
CA ALA A 318 4.23 3.35 -36.64
C ALA A 318 5.30 4.12 -37.43
N GLU A 319 6.32 4.64 -36.76
CA GLU A 319 7.43 5.34 -37.40
C GLU A 319 8.23 4.44 -38.33
N LYS A 320 8.52 3.23 -37.94
CA LYS A 320 9.19 2.21 -38.73
C LYS A 320 8.38 1.86 -39.98
N GLN A 321 7.07 1.66 -39.86
CA GLN A 321 6.19 1.33 -40.99
C GLN A 321 6.04 2.49 -41.94
N VAL A 322 5.94 3.73 -41.45
CA VAL A 322 5.90 4.95 -42.30
C VAL A 322 7.19 5.09 -43.10
N GLU A 323 8.36 4.89 -42.46
CA GLU A 323 9.66 4.97 -43.11
C GLU A 323 9.82 3.87 -44.18
N ALA A 324 9.44 2.64 -43.88
CA ALA A 324 9.47 1.54 -44.85
C ALA A 324 8.55 1.82 -46.07
N ALA A 325 7.37 2.37 -45.82
CA ALA A 325 6.46 2.75 -46.91
C ALA A 325 7.00 3.91 -47.77
N LEU A 326 7.67 4.90 -47.18
CA LEU A 326 8.35 5.97 -47.89
C LEU A 326 9.51 5.44 -48.75
N LEU A 327 10.35 4.56 -48.23
CA LEU A 327 11.44 3.90 -48.99
C LEU A 327 10.89 3.11 -50.19
N LYS A 328 9.76 2.41 -50.00
CA LYS A 328 9.09 1.72 -51.12
C LYS A 328 8.61 2.68 -52.19
N LEU A 329 8.02 3.82 -51.80
CA LEU A 329 7.59 4.85 -52.75
C LEU A 329 8.79 5.47 -53.50
N GLU A 330 9.90 5.71 -52.80
CA GLU A 330 11.15 6.17 -53.43
C GLU A 330 11.68 5.16 -54.47
N SER A 331 11.64 3.86 -54.18
CA SER A 331 12.04 2.82 -55.11
C SER A 331 11.16 2.75 -56.37
N LEU A 332 9.91 3.24 -56.27
CA LEU A 332 8.95 3.38 -57.36
C LEU A 332 9.01 4.76 -58.07
N GLY A 333 10.04 5.57 -57.75
CA GLY A 333 10.27 6.85 -58.38
C GLY A 333 9.47 8.04 -57.83
N ILE A 334 8.82 7.89 -56.67
CA ILE A 334 8.09 8.94 -55.97
C ILE A 334 8.97 9.54 -54.87
N SER A 335 9.25 10.84 -54.95
CA SER A 335 10.03 11.51 -53.90
C SER A 335 9.24 11.61 -52.58
N ARG A 336 9.93 11.63 -51.42
CA ARG A 336 9.32 11.82 -50.10
C ARG A 336 8.47 13.08 -50.02
N ASP A 337 8.96 14.17 -50.58
CA ASP A 337 8.22 15.44 -50.58
C ASP A 337 6.89 15.31 -51.34
N SER A 338 6.90 14.64 -52.49
CA SER A 338 5.70 14.36 -53.29
C SER A 338 4.72 13.42 -52.53
N ALA A 339 5.24 12.42 -51.83
CA ALA A 339 4.43 11.52 -51.02
C ALA A 339 3.80 12.23 -49.82
N MET A 340 4.53 13.10 -49.15
CA MET A 340 4.05 13.81 -47.95
C MET A 340 3.07 14.96 -48.30
N ASN A 341 3.31 15.71 -49.36
CA ASN A 341 2.60 16.94 -49.72
C ASN A 341 1.71 16.82 -50.97
N GLY A 342 1.68 15.66 -51.62
CA GLY A 342 0.96 15.42 -52.87
C GLY A 342 -0.56 15.59 -52.71
N GLY A 343 -1.13 16.52 -53.53
CA GLY A 343 -2.56 16.78 -53.55
C GLY A 343 -3.35 15.82 -54.46
N LYS A 344 -4.63 16.13 -54.73
CA LYS A 344 -5.52 15.29 -55.54
C LYS A 344 -4.95 14.97 -56.93
N LYS A 345 -4.38 15.98 -57.64
CA LYS A 345 -3.76 15.77 -58.95
C LYS A 345 -2.57 14.81 -58.95
N PHE A 346 -1.80 14.77 -57.88
CA PHE A 346 -0.72 13.81 -57.72
C PHE A 346 -1.26 12.40 -57.61
N ARG A 347 -2.29 12.17 -56.80
CA ARG A 347 -2.92 10.88 -56.59
C ARG A 347 -3.59 10.31 -57.85
N ASP A 348 -4.24 11.19 -58.63
CA ASP A 348 -4.95 10.80 -59.86
C ASP A 348 -3.97 10.38 -60.96
N ASN A 349 -2.66 10.68 -60.86
CA ASN A 349 -1.62 10.38 -61.85
C ASN A 349 -0.69 9.23 -61.43
N LEU A 350 -0.95 8.53 -60.32
CA LEU A 350 -0.16 7.38 -59.89
C LEU A 350 -0.48 6.13 -60.70
N GLU A 351 0.55 5.38 -61.08
CA GLU A 351 0.41 4.02 -61.64
C GLU A 351 -0.18 3.07 -60.58
N GLU A 352 -0.70 1.92 -60.99
CA GLU A 352 -1.40 0.98 -60.09
C GLU A 352 -0.53 0.55 -58.89
N GLU A 353 0.72 0.18 -59.14
CA GLU A 353 1.67 -0.22 -58.08
C GLU A 353 2.05 0.94 -57.18
N GLN A 354 2.24 2.16 -57.75
CA GLN A 354 2.49 3.37 -56.99
C GLN A 354 1.27 3.76 -56.15
N SER A 355 0.04 3.59 -56.66
CA SER A 355 -1.20 3.86 -55.95
C SER A 355 -1.39 2.93 -54.75
N GLU A 356 -1.06 1.65 -54.91
CA GLU A 356 -1.11 0.66 -53.81
C GLU A 356 -0.08 1.00 -52.71
N ALA A 357 1.16 1.26 -53.08
CA ALA A 357 2.19 1.69 -52.11
C ALA A 357 1.83 3.01 -51.41
N TYR A 358 1.19 3.95 -52.14
CA TYR A 358 0.74 5.21 -51.55
C TYR A 358 -0.43 5.02 -50.56
N LYS A 359 -1.38 4.13 -50.86
CA LYS A 359 -2.44 3.77 -49.90
C LYS A 359 -1.87 3.16 -48.62
N GLN A 360 -0.85 2.31 -48.75
CA GLN A 360 -0.15 1.74 -47.61
C GLN A 360 0.54 2.80 -46.77
N TYR A 361 1.25 3.74 -47.39
CA TYR A 361 1.82 4.90 -46.71
C TYR A 361 0.75 5.71 -45.96
N GLN A 362 -0.39 6.01 -46.61
CA GLN A 362 -1.49 6.75 -45.99
C GLN A 362 -2.05 6.01 -44.76
N TYR A 363 -2.19 4.70 -44.87
CA TYR A 363 -2.67 3.88 -43.74
C TYR A 363 -1.72 3.95 -42.54
N TYR A 364 -0.42 3.76 -42.73
CA TYR A 364 0.55 3.86 -41.65
C TYR A 364 0.70 5.28 -41.09
N ASN A 365 0.58 6.30 -41.92
CA ASN A 365 0.57 7.66 -41.45
C ASN A 365 -0.69 8.02 -40.65
N ALA A 366 -1.84 7.46 -41.03
CA ALA A 366 -3.06 7.55 -40.22
C ALA A 366 -2.92 6.84 -38.89
N PHE A 367 -2.28 5.64 -38.86
CA PHE A 367 -1.95 4.93 -37.62
C PHE A 367 -1.04 5.77 -36.74
N LYS A 368 0.05 6.34 -37.27
CA LYS A 368 0.92 7.25 -36.49
C LYS A 368 0.14 8.41 -35.87
N ALA A 369 -0.73 9.05 -36.67
CA ALA A 369 -1.57 10.15 -36.17
C ALA A 369 -2.54 9.70 -35.08
N PHE A 370 -3.09 8.49 -35.19
CA PHE A 370 -3.95 7.87 -34.20
C PHE A 370 -3.18 7.63 -32.89
N VAL A 371 -2.00 7.01 -32.92
CA VAL A 371 -1.15 6.78 -31.76
C VAL A 371 -0.81 8.12 -31.06
N MET A 372 -0.43 9.14 -31.84
CA MET A 372 -0.16 10.47 -31.29
C MET A 372 -1.37 11.07 -30.56
N LYS A 373 -2.59 10.83 -31.02
CA LYS A 373 -3.83 11.23 -30.32
C LYS A 373 -3.96 10.51 -28.97
N TYR A 374 -3.63 9.20 -28.92
CA TYR A 374 -3.72 8.41 -27.67
C TYR A 374 -2.59 8.70 -26.67
N ARG A 375 -1.62 9.51 -27.01
CA ARG A 375 -0.64 10.06 -26.05
C ARG A 375 -1.18 11.28 -25.27
N HIS A 376 -2.42 11.69 -25.51
CA HIS A 376 -3.13 12.66 -24.68
C HIS A 376 -3.91 11.94 -23.57
N ILE A 377 -3.79 12.42 -22.34
CA ILE A 377 -4.36 11.79 -21.14
C ILE A 377 -5.85 11.44 -21.27
N ARG A 378 -6.65 12.34 -21.84
CA ARG A 378 -8.08 12.10 -22.06
C ARG A 378 -8.36 10.89 -22.96
N SER A 379 -7.57 10.72 -24.02
CA SER A 379 -7.74 9.57 -24.93
C SER A 379 -7.27 8.27 -24.27
N MET A 380 -6.18 8.31 -23.49
CA MET A 380 -5.74 7.19 -22.68
C MET A 380 -6.84 6.75 -21.69
N THR A 381 -7.44 7.70 -20.98
CA THR A 381 -8.54 7.41 -20.04
C THR A 381 -9.72 6.76 -20.74
N ASN A 382 -10.13 7.26 -21.91
CA ASN A 382 -11.22 6.68 -22.69
C ASN A 382 -10.92 5.22 -23.09
N ALA A 383 -9.71 4.94 -23.57
CA ALA A 383 -9.29 3.59 -23.93
C ALA A 383 -9.24 2.66 -22.70
N LEU A 384 -8.73 3.16 -21.57
CA LEU A 384 -8.75 2.40 -20.32
C LEU A 384 -10.18 2.13 -19.85
N ASP A 385 -11.10 3.10 -19.94
CA ASP A 385 -12.51 2.87 -19.59
C ASP A 385 -13.14 1.80 -20.50
N ALA A 386 -12.82 1.79 -21.78
CA ALA A 386 -13.27 0.76 -22.71
C ALA A 386 -12.62 -0.62 -22.45
N ALA A 387 -11.42 -0.65 -21.85
CA ALA A 387 -10.70 -1.87 -21.50
C ALA A 387 -11.25 -2.57 -20.23
N LYS A 388 -11.89 -1.85 -19.30
CA LYS A 388 -12.40 -2.40 -18.04
C LYS A 388 -13.19 -3.71 -18.20
N PRO A 389 -14.19 -3.79 -19.07
CA PRO A 389 -14.95 -5.03 -19.24
C PRO A 389 -14.14 -6.18 -19.85
N LEU A 390 -13.04 -5.91 -20.55
CA LEU A 390 -12.19 -6.91 -21.18
C LEU A 390 -11.25 -7.61 -20.20
N VAL A 391 -10.87 -6.93 -19.10
CA VAL A 391 -9.97 -7.42 -18.06
C VAL A 391 -10.67 -7.55 -16.70
N LEU A 392 -12.01 -7.69 -16.73
CA LEU A 392 -12.82 -7.77 -15.52
C LEU A 392 -12.66 -9.13 -14.84
N HIS A 393 -12.30 -9.09 -13.56
CA HIS A 393 -12.33 -10.24 -12.65
C HIS A 393 -13.35 -10.02 -11.53
N SER A 394 -13.86 -11.12 -10.95
CA SER A 394 -14.63 -10.98 -9.71
C SER A 394 -13.71 -10.64 -8.55
N PRO A 395 -14.16 -9.83 -7.58
CA PRO A 395 -13.34 -9.50 -6.41
C PRO A 395 -12.90 -10.73 -5.60
N GLU A 396 -13.67 -11.82 -5.65
CA GLU A 396 -13.40 -13.08 -4.95
C GLU A 396 -12.29 -13.90 -5.61
N ALA A 397 -11.99 -13.63 -6.89
CA ALA A 397 -10.90 -14.29 -7.59
C ALA A 397 -9.51 -13.87 -7.06
N LEU A 398 -9.42 -12.65 -6.51
CA LEU A 398 -8.19 -12.15 -5.92
C LEU A 398 -7.89 -12.86 -4.60
N ASP A 399 -6.63 -13.33 -4.44
CA ASP A 399 -6.14 -14.04 -3.25
C ASP A 399 -6.99 -15.29 -2.90
N SER A 400 -7.63 -15.92 -3.88
CA SER A 400 -8.61 -17.00 -3.69
C SER A 400 -7.99 -18.31 -3.17
N ASN A 401 -6.72 -18.58 -3.43
CA ASN A 401 -6.04 -19.77 -2.90
C ASN A 401 -5.39 -19.48 -1.54
N PRO A 402 -5.98 -19.94 -0.42
CA PRO A 402 -5.49 -19.64 0.92
C PRO A 402 -4.15 -20.31 1.24
N MET A 403 -3.74 -21.32 0.45
CA MET A 403 -2.51 -22.09 0.69
C MET A 403 -1.29 -21.49 -0.01
N LEU A 404 -1.45 -20.49 -0.83
CA LEU A 404 -0.34 -19.82 -1.50
C LEU A 404 0.14 -18.64 -0.66
N LEU A 405 1.43 -18.57 -0.39
CA LEU A 405 2.11 -17.43 0.23
C LEU A 405 3.10 -16.84 -0.76
N ASN A 406 2.88 -15.60 -1.16
CA ASN A 406 3.73 -14.90 -2.10
C ASN A 406 4.88 -14.15 -1.40
N THR A 407 6.09 -14.26 -1.97
CA THR A 407 7.29 -13.59 -1.48
C THR A 407 8.00 -12.88 -2.64
N PRO A 408 8.95 -11.97 -2.38
CA PRO A 408 9.74 -11.35 -3.46
C PRO A 408 10.53 -12.36 -4.31
N GLY A 409 10.83 -13.55 -3.78
CA GLY A 409 11.58 -14.60 -4.44
C GLY A 409 10.76 -15.74 -5.05
N GLY A 410 9.44 -15.71 -4.98
CA GLY A 410 8.54 -16.75 -5.48
C GLY A 410 7.37 -17.00 -4.56
N THR A 411 6.49 -17.92 -4.96
CA THR A 411 5.29 -18.30 -4.21
C THR A 411 5.48 -19.66 -3.56
N TYR A 412 5.03 -19.82 -2.32
CA TYR A 412 5.12 -21.07 -1.55
C TYR A 412 3.75 -21.69 -1.39
N TYR A 413 3.63 -23.00 -1.66
CA TYR A 413 2.48 -23.82 -1.33
C TYR A 413 2.63 -24.35 0.10
N LEU A 414 1.94 -23.75 1.04
CA LEU A 414 2.13 -23.95 2.48
C LEU A 414 2.03 -25.41 2.97
N PRO A 415 1.17 -26.28 2.41
CA PRO A 415 1.14 -27.70 2.80
C PRO A 415 2.47 -28.45 2.61
N GLU A 416 3.27 -28.03 1.63
CA GLU A 416 4.59 -28.60 1.33
C GLU A 416 5.74 -27.83 2.04
N GLY A 417 5.41 -26.75 2.76
CA GLY A 417 6.40 -25.94 3.48
C GLY A 417 7.39 -25.25 2.55
N LEU A 418 8.68 -25.28 2.88
CA LEU A 418 9.71 -24.65 2.06
C LEU A 418 9.96 -25.37 0.71
N GLU A 419 9.61 -26.64 0.61
CA GLU A 419 9.71 -27.44 -0.63
C GLU A 419 8.61 -27.02 -1.64
N GLY A 420 7.53 -26.43 -1.19
CA GLY A 420 6.40 -25.98 -2.02
C GLY A 420 6.66 -24.68 -2.79
N TRP A 421 7.92 -24.34 -3.04
CA TRP A 421 8.28 -23.16 -3.83
C TRP A 421 7.93 -23.32 -5.31
N LYS A 422 7.38 -22.25 -5.88
CA LYS A 422 7.19 -22.08 -7.34
C LYS A 422 7.51 -20.64 -7.75
N PRO A 423 7.82 -20.38 -9.04
CA PRO A 423 7.88 -19.01 -9.55
C PRO A 423 6.56 -18.26 -9.33
N THR A 424 6.62 -16.95 -9.20
CA THR A 424 5.42 -16.10 -9.17
C THR A 424 4.66 -16.20 -10.51
N ASP A 425 3.34 -16.33 -10.43
CA ASP A 425 2.46 -16.46 -11.59
C ASP A 425 1.33 -15.42 -11.50
N PRO A 426 1.14 -14.55 -12.52
CA PRO A 426 0.01 -13.63 -12.54
C PRO A 426 -1.35 -14.33 -12.47
N ALA A 427 -1.46 -15.59 -12.96
CA ALA A 427 -2.69 -16.38 -12.91
C ALA A 427 -3.12 -16.76 -11.49
N ASP A 428 -2.21 -16.71 -10.51
CA ASP A 428 -2.55 -16.91 -9.09
C ASP A 428 -3.35 -15.75 -8.49
N LEU A 429 -3.42 -14.60 -9.16
CA LEU A 429 -4.13 -13.38 -8.75
C LEU A 429 -3.82 -12.92 -7.32
N LEU A 430 -2.57 -13.10 -6.87
CA LEU A 430 -2.14 -12.71 -5.53
C LEU A 430 -1.87 -11.20 -5.46
N THR A 431 -2.52 -10.53 -4.49
CA THR A 431 -2.40 -9.07 -4.28
C THR A 431 -1.47 -8.69 -3.13
N LYS A 432 -0.94 -9.67 -2.42
CA LYS A 432 -0.09 -9.48 -1.25
C LYS A 432 1.26 -10.13 -1.44
N VAL A 433 2.25 -9.65 -0.68
CA VAL A 433 3.63 -10.15 -0.71
C VAL A 433 4.28 -9.97 0.66
N THR A 434 5.14 -10.88 1.06
CA THR A 434 5.98 -10.73 2.27
C THR A 434 7.08 -9.69 2.03
N ALA A 435 7.64 -9.15 3.11
CA ALA A 435 8.74 -8.18 3.00
C ALA A 435 10.10 -8.83 2.68
N VAL A 436 10.23 -10.13 2.93
CA VAL A 436 11.48 -10.89 2.83
C VAL A 436 11.26 -12.23 2.12
N VAL A 437 12.36 -12.83 1.67
CA VAL A 437 12.39 -14.21 1.15
C VAL A 437 12.77 -15.16 2.28
N PRO A 438 12.20 -16.38 2.36
CA PRO A 438 12.62 -17.37 3.35
C PRO A 438 14.10 -17.75 3.18
N SER A 439 14.80 -17.88 4.29
CA SER A 439 16.20 -18.36 4.31
C SER A 439 16.53 -18.97 5.66
N ASP A 440 17.66 -19.67 5.76
CA ASP A 440 18.21 -20.15 7.03
C ASP A 440 19.29 -19.20 7.61
N GLU A 441 19.52 -18.07 6.94
CA GLU A 441 20.50 -17.09 7.37
C GLU A 441 20.14 -16.53 8.75
N ARG A 442 21.12 -16.57 9.67
CA ARG A 442 20.97 -16.11 11.06
C ARG A 442 19.77 -16.74 11.81
N LYS A 443 19.45 -17.99 11.51
CA LYS A 443 18.45 -18.76 12.25
C LYS A 443 18.78 -18.83 13.74
N ASP A 444 20.08 -18.93 14.07
CA ASP A 444 20.59 -18.85 15.45
C ASP A 444 20.06 -17.62 16.21
N LEU A 445 20.05 -16.47 15.55
CA LEU A 445 19.57 -15.22 16.15
C LEU A 445 18.08 -15.25 16.44
N TRP A 446 17.29 -15.86 15.56
CA TRP A 446 15.85 -16.02 15.80
C TRP A 446 15.56 -17.04 16.89
N ASP A 447 16.26 -18.17 16.88
CA ASP A 447 16.12 -19.21 17.89
C ASP A 447 16.49 -18.67 19.29
N ASP A 448 17.58 -17.90 19.42
CA ASP A 448 17.97 -17.21 20.65
C ASP A 448 16.90 -16.22 21.14
N ALA A 449 16.30 -15.47 20.21
CA ALA A 449 15.21 -14.55 20.53
C ALA A 449 13.98 -15.29 21.06
N LEU A 450 13.60 -16.41 20.45
CA LEU A 450 12.50 -17.27 20.93
C LEU A 450 12.77 -17.82 22.34
N GLN A 451 13.98 -18.33 22.59
CA GLN A 451 14.39 -18.81 23.91
C GLN A 451 14.30 -17.69 24.96
N LEU A 452 14.68 -16.46 24.58
CA LEU A 452 14.59 -15.30 25.45
C LEU A 452 13.13 -14.94 25.77
N PHE A 453 12.26 -14.83 24.73
CA PHE A 453 10.88 -14.38 24.89
C PHE A 453 10.01 -15.37 25.66
N PHE A 454 10.25 -16.65 25.48
CA PHE A 454 9.47 -17.75 26.09
C PHE A 454 10.19 -18.47 27.23
N CYS A 455 11.26 -17.86 27.78
CA CYS A 455 12.02 -18.36 28.93
C CYS A 455 12.52 -19.82 28.78
N GLY A 456 12.80 -20.25 27.53
CA GLY A 456 13.28 -21.62 27.26
C GLY A 456 12.20 -22.70 27.26
N ASP A 457 10.91 -22.35 27.37
CA ASP A 457 9.81 -23.34 27.29
C ASP A 457 9.60 -23.79 25.84
N GLN A 458 10.21 -24.93 25.49
CA GLN A 458 10.12 -25.49 24.15
C GLN A 458 8.70 -25.86 23.74
N SER A 459 7.90 -26.32 24.68
CA SER A 459 6.50 -26.71 24.46
C SER A 459 5.65 -25.47 24.04
N LEU A 460 5.92 -24.33 24.71
CA LEU A 460 5.29 -23.06 24.34
C LEU A 460 5.81 -22.52 23.01
N ILE A 461 7.11 -22.63 22.74
CA ILE A 461 7.71 -22.20 21.43
C ILE A 461 7.09 -23.00 20.28
N ASP A 462 6.99 -24.32 20.40
CA ASP A 462 6.41 -25.20 19.38
C ASP A 462 4.92 -24.88 19.15
N TYR A 463 4.18 -24.65 20.23
CA TYR A 463 2.79 -24.21 20.16
C TYR A 463 2.64 -22.88 19.45
N VAL A 464 3.44 -21.88 19.84
CA VAL A 464 3.42 -20.54 19.26
C VAL A 464 3.82 -20.58 17.78
N GLN A 465 4.75 -21.47 17.37
CA GLN A 465 5.09 -21.67 15.98
C GLN A 465 3.86 -22.10 15.15
N MET A 466 3.09 -23.05 15.63
CA MET A 466 1.88 -23.50 14.93
C MET A 466 0.80 -22.41 14.90
N ILE A 467 0.63 -21.67 15.99
CA ILE A 467 -0.30 -20.52 16.06
C ILE A 467 0.12 -19.40 15.06
N CYS A 468 1.42 -19.08 14.99
CA CYS A 468 1.93 -18.13 14.02
C CYS A 468 1.85 -18.67 12.58
N GLY A 469 1.94 -19.99 12.39
CA GLY A 469 1.66 -20.65 11.13
C GLY A 469 0.24 -20.43 10.63
N LEU A 470 -0.76 -20.39 11.53
CA LEU A 470 -2.13 -20.01 11.17
C LEU A 470 -2.23 -18.56 10.67
N CYS A 471 -1.35 -17.67 11.17
CA CYS A 471 -1.30 -16.28 10.75
C CYS A 471 -0.81 -16.08 9.31
N ILE A 472 -0.37 -17.12 8.61
CA ILE A 472 0.05 -17.04 7.20
C ILE A 472 -0.82 -17.88 6.26
N VAL A 473 -1.81 -18.61 6.78
CA VAL A 473 -2.82 -19.30 5.98
C VAL A 473 -3.95 -18.32 5.65
N GLY A 474 -4.31 -18.21 4.37
CA GLY A 474 -5.28 -17.23 3.86
C GLY A 474 -6.75 -17.57 4.14
N LYS A 475 -7.05 -18.31 5.20
CA LYS A 475 -8.42 -18.66 5.62
C LYS A 475 -8.47 -18.90 7.12
N VAL A 476 -9.57 -18.54 7.74
CA VAL A 476 -9.81 -18.78 9.16
C VAL A 476 -10.20 -20.24 9.36
N TYR A 477 -9.28 -21.06 9.90
CA TYR A 477 -9.55 -22.45 10.30
C TYR A 477 -9.75 -22.58 11.82
N MET A 478 -9.23 -21.64 12.59
CA MET A 478 -9.43 -21.54 14.03
C MET A 478 -10.05 -20.18 14.35
N GLU A 479 -11.31 -20.20 14.76
CA GLU A 479 -12.05 -18.99 15.17
C GLU A 479 -11.54 -18.49 16.53
N ALA A 480 -10.35 -17.86 16.53
CA ALA A 480 -9.72 -17.42 17.77
C ALA A 480 -9.06 -16.04 17.63
N MET A 481 -9.09 -15.29 18.73
CA MET A 481 -8.27 -14.10 18.95
C MET A 481 -7.11 -14.48 19.88
N ILE A 482 -5.91 -14.17 19.47
CA ILE A 482 -4.71 -14.39 20.26
C ILE A 482 -4.50 -13.16 21.15
N ILE A 483 -4.38 -13.38 22.45
CA ILE A 483 -4.04 -12.33 23.42
C ILE A 483 -2.64 -12.61 23.95
N ALA A 484 -1.66 -11.84 23.49
CA ALA A 484 -0.31 -11.88 24.03
C ALA A 484 -0.25 -10.96 25.26
N TYR A 485 -0.12 -11.58 26.44
CA TYR A 485 -0.23 -10.90 27.72
C TYR A 485 1.06 -11.00 28.55
N GLY A 486 1.35 -9.95 29.29
CA GLY A 486 2.46 -9.92 30.27
C GLY A 486 2.87 -8.52 30.65
N ASP A 487 3.51 -8.39 31.80
CA ASP A 487 4.00 -7.13 32.38
C ASP A 487 5.12 -6.53 31.52
N GLY A 488 5.19 -5.33 31.20
CA GLY A 488 6.14 -4.70 30.29
C GLY A 488 7.59 -5.27 30.28
N ARG A 489 8.37 -4.99 29.24
CA ARG A 489 9.75 -5.45 29.01
C ARG A 489 9.93 -6.98 28.92
N ASN A 490 9.01 -7.66 28.30
CA ASN A 490 8.99 -9.12 28.13
C ASN A 490 9.11 -9.59 26.66
N GLY A 491 9.29 -8.66 25.73
CA GLY A 491 9.51 -8.99 24.32
C GLY A 491 8.24 -9.22 23.49
N LYS A 492 7.01 -9.19 24.07
CA LYS A 492 5.77 -9.48 23.34
C LYS A 492 5.55 -8.56 22.11
N SER A 493 5.74 -7.25 22.28
CA SER A 493 5.61 -6.30 21.15
C SER A 493 6.72 -6.49 20.13
N THR A 494 7.95 -6.76 20.58
CA THR A 494 9.07 -7.08 19.67
C THR A 494 8.75 -8.32 18.82
N PHE A 495 8.32 -9.41 19.44
CA PHE A 495 7.97 -10.67 18.76
C PHE A 495 6.90 -10.45 17.67
N TRP A 496 5.76 -9.87 18.03
CA TRP A 496 4.66 -9.68 17.07
C TRP A 496 4.99 -8.65 15.99
N ASN A 497 5.74 -7.59 16.32
CA ASN A 497 6.15 -6.60 15.33
C ASN A 497 7.22 -7.12 14.35
N VAL A 498 8.07 -8.08 14.75
CA VAL A 498 8.96 -8.78 13.82
C VAL A 498 8.12 -9.56 12.80
N ILE A 499 7.17 -10.37 13.26
CA ILE A 499 6.28 -11.15 12.39
C ILE A 499 5.49 -10.20 11.46
N TYR A 500 4.94 -9.12 12.02
CA TYR A 500 4.22 -8.09 11.27
C TYR A 500 5.04 -7.53 10.10
N LYS A 501 6.28 -7.13 10.37
CA LYS A 501 7.18 -6.58 9.36
C LYS A 501 7.60 -7.62 8.32
N VAL A 502 7.90 -8.82 8.73
CA VAL A 502 8.28 -9.95 7.85
C VAL A 502 7.13 -10.31 6.91
N LEU A 503 5.89 -10.32 7.38
CA LEU A 503 4.71 -10.61 6.57
C LEU A 503 4.37 -9.51 5.56
N GLY A 504 4.94 -8.32 5.68
CA GLY A 504 4.77 -7.25 4.71
C GLY A 504 3.30 -6.90 4.48
N SER A 505 2.84 -6.94 3.24
CA SER A 505 1.47 -6.57 2.89
C SER A 505 0.40 -7.59 3.35
N TYR A 506 0.78 -8.78 3.83
CA TYR A 506 -0.14 -9.74 4.46
C TYR A 506 -0.54 -9.34 5.89
N SER A 507 0.21 -8.47 6.54
CA SER A 507 -0.11 -7.96 7.87
C SER A 507 -0.91 -6.66 7.80
N GLY A 508 -1.67 -6.38 8.85
CA GLY A 508 -2.45 -5.15 8.99
C GLY A 508 -2.67 -4.80 10.45
N ASN A 509 -3.10 -3.58 10.69
CA ASN A 509 -3.42 -3.06 12.02
C ASN A 509 -4.90 -2.72 12.12
N ILE A 510 -5.45 -2.90 13.31
CA ILE A 510 -6.72 -2.32 13.71
C ILE A 510 -6.50 -1.62 15.05
N SER A 511 -7.15 -0.49 15.26
CA SER A 511 -7.08 0.15 16.56
C SER A 511 -7.72 -0.74 17.64
N ALA A 512 -7.06 -0.89 18.77
CA ALA A 512 -7.58 -1.68 19.87
C ALA A 512 -8.95 -1.20 20.39
N ASP A 513 -9.25 0.11 20.25
CA ASP A 513 -10.58 0.68 20.57
C ASP A 513 -11.70 0.03 19.77
N ALA A 514 -11.44 -0.36 18.50
CA ALA A 514 -12.44 -1.01 17.66
C ALA A 514 -12.93 -2.33 18.25
N LEU A 515 -12.11 -2.96 19.11
CA LEU A 515 -12.45 -4.21 19.80
C LEU A 515 -13.24 -3.97 21.11
N THR A 516 -13.53 -2.73 21.49
CA THR A 516 -14.15 -2.37 22.77
C THR A 516 -15.60 -1.91 22.64
N VAL A 517 -16.39 -2.05 23.70
CA VAL A 517 -17.81 -1.64 23.71
C VAL A 517 -18.02 -0.13 23.60
N ASN A 518 -17.01 0.69 23.87
CA ASN A 518 -17.12 2.14 23.89
C ASN A 518 -16.61 2.81 22.60
N CYS A 519 -16.30 2.06 21.56
CA CYS A 519 -15.87 2.62 20.28
C CYS A 519 -17.00 3.43 19.64
N LYS A 520 -16.84 4.77 19.57
CA LYS A 520 -17.82 5.69 19.00
C LYS A 520 -17.55 6.06 17.54
N ARG A 521 -16.40 5.65 17.00
CA ARG A 521 -16.00 6.00 15.62
C ARG A 521 -16.54 5.00 14.61
N ASN A 522 -16.61 5.43 13.35
CA ASN A 522 -16.93 4.54 12.23
C ASN A 522 -15.70 3.66 11.90
N VAL A 523 -15.80 2.38 12.16
CA VAL A 523 -14.73 1.40 11.89
C VAL A 523 -14.81 0.75 10.50
N LYS A 524 -15.86 1.04 9.72
CA LYS A 524 -16.05 0.43 8.38
C LYS A 524 -14.88 0.63 7.41
N PRO A 525 -14.23 1.80 7.32
CA PRO A 525 -13.05 1.96 6.48
C PRO A 525 -11.88 1.08 6.93
N GLU A 526 -11.65 0.93 8.24
CA GLU A 526 -10.62 0.01 8.76
C GLU A 526 -10.93 -1.45 8.40
N MET A 527 -12.21 -1.85 8.41
CA MET A 527 -12.63 -3.19 7.99
C MET A 527 -12.31 -3.45 6.51
N ALA A 528 -12.39 -2.43 5.65
CA ALA A 528 -12.07 -2.56 4.24
C ALA A 528 -10.58 -2.87 3.99
N GLU A 529 -9.70 -2.39 4.87
CA GLU A 529 -8.26 -2.66 4.80
C GLU A 529 -7.88 -4.09 5.24
N LEU A 530 -8.81 -4.83 5.84
CA LEU A 530 -8.56 -6.20 6.30
C LEU A 530 -8.62 -7.23 5.17
N LYS A 531 -9.18 -6.88 4.01
CA LYS A 531 -9.29 -7.80 2.86
C LYS A 531 -7.93 -8.32 2.42
N GLY A 532 -7.78 -9.65 2.34
CA GLY A 532 -6.55 -10.32 1.93
C GLY A 532 -5.42 -10.29 2.97
N LYS A 533 -5.64 -9.64 4.15
CA LYS A 533 -4.70 -9.71 5.26
C LYS A 533 -4.77 -11.08 5.92
N ARG A 534 -3.64 -11.56 6.44
CA ARG A 534 -3.53 -12.86 7.13
C ARG A 534 -3.25 -12.74 8.61
N MET A 535 -2.68 -11.62 9.02
CA MET A 535 -2.48 -11.27 10.42
C MET A 535 -2.90 -9.82 10.68
N ILE A 536 -3.74 -9.61 11.68
CA ILE A 536 -4.16 -8.28 12.11
C ILE A 536 -3.73 -8.08 13.55
N ILE A 537 -3.02 -7.00 13.80
CA ILE A 537 -2.57 -6.62 15.14
C ILE A 537 -3.45 -5.50 15.68
N ALA A 538 -3.95 -5.69 16.89
CA ALA A 538 -4.44 -4.65 17.77
C ALA A 538 -3.43 -4.46 18.93
N ALA A 539 -3.02 -3.22 19.18
CA ALA A 539 -1.98 -2.94 20.17
C ALA A 539 -2.54 -2.14 21.33
N GLU A 540 -2.17 -2.55 22.54
CA GLU A 540 -2.32 -1.84 23.79
C GLU A 540 -3.74 -1.34 24.13
N LEU A 541 -4.43 -2.08 24.98
CA LEU A 541 -5.67 -1.63 25.60
C LEU A 541 -5.35 -0.93 26.93
N GLN A 542 -6.11 0.11 27.21
CA GLN A 542 -6.09 0.74 28.52
C GLN A 542 -6.66 -0.21 29.57
N GLU A 543 -6.21 -0.06 30.82
CA GLU A 543 -6.73 -0.82 31.94
C GLU A 543 -8.25 -0.64 32.10
N GLY A 544 -8.95 -1.72 32.45
CA GLY A 544 -10.39 -1.72 32.68
C GLY A 544 -11.27 -1.72 31.42
N MET A 545 -10.69 -1.66 30.22
CA MET A 545 -11.46 -1.71 28.96
C MET A 545 -12.17 -3.05 28.80
N ARG A 546 -13.39 -3.02 28.24
CA ARG A 546 -14.24 -4.19 28.04
C ARG A 546 -14.33 -4.55 26.56
N LEU A 547 -14.10 -5.81 26.20
CA LEU A 547 -14.25 -6.31 24.84
C LEU A 547 -15.69 -6.22 24.33
N ASN A 548 -15.85 -5.80 23.09
CA ASN A 548 -17.08 -5.99 22.34
C ASN A 548 -17.07 -7.41 21.73
N THR A 549 -17.68 -8.32 22.44
CA THR A 549 -17.68 -9.75 22.07
C THR A 549 -18.32 -10.00 20.70
N SER A 550 -19.25 -9.16 20.26
CA SER A 550 -19.87 -9.26 18.93
C SER A 550 -18.87 -8.92 17.84
N VAL A 551 -18.10 -7.83 17.99
CA VAL A 551 -17.06 -7.44 17.05
C VAL A 551 -15.93 -8.49 17.01
N VAL A 552 -15.49 -8.96 18.17
CA VAL A 552 -14.46 -10.02 18.24
C VAL A 552 -14.94 -11.30 17.55
N LYS A 553 -16.19 -11.72 17.81
CA LYS A 553 -16.79 -12.90 17.15
C LYS A 553 -16.82 -12.70 15.63
N GLN A 554 -17.23 -11.53 15.15
CA GLN A 554 -17.28 -11.21 13.71
C GLN A 554 -15.89 -11.24 13.06
N LEU A 555 -14.88 -10.63 13.69
CA LEU A 555 -13.52 -10.58 13.15
C LEU A 555 -12.79 -11.92 13.17
N CYS A 556 -13.18 -12.84 14.07
CA CYS A 556 -12.57 -14.17 14.17
C CYS A 556 -13.42 -15.26 13.48
N SER A 557 -14.56 -14.92 12.88
CA SER A 557 -15.44 -15.90 12.24
C SER A 557 -15.12 -16.10 10.76
N THR A 558 -15.80 -17.06 10.16
CA THR A 558 -15.82 -17.26 8.70
C THR A 558 -16.97 -16.52 8.01
N ASP A 559 -17.77 -15.76 8.77
CA ASP A 559 -18.89 -15.02 8.22
C ASP A 559 -18.41 -13.81 7.40
N PRO A 560 -19.01 -13.51 6.23
CA PRO A 560 -18.63 -12.37 5.43
C PRO A 560 -18.74 -11.03 6.17
N ILE A 561 -17.71 -10.22 6.08
CA ILE A 561 -17.67 -8.87 6.64
C ILE A 561 -18.11 -7.87 5.56
N PHE A 562 -19.08 -7.00 5.91
CA PHE A 562 -19.46 -5.86 5.11
C PHE A 562 -18.47 -4.71 5.33
N ALA A 563 -17.86 -4.23 4.26
CA ALA A 563 -16.86 -3.17 4.27
C ALA A 563 -17.13 -2.14 3.18
N GLU A 564 -16.63 -0.93 3.40
CA GLU A 564 -16.83 0.20 2.51
C GLU A 564 -15.55 1.04 2.46
N LYS A 565 -14.90 1.12 1.30
CA LYS A 565 -13.84 2.10 1.04
C LYS A 565 -14.49 3.46 0.75
N LYS A 566 -13.87 4.54 1.22
CA LYS A 566 -14.36 5.90 0.96
C LYS A 566 -14.49 6.13 -0.56
N PHE A 567 -15.67 6.57 -1.00
CA PHE A 567 -16.02 6.84 -2.41
C PHE A 567 -16.02 5.64 -3.36
N LYS A 568 -16.00 4.40 -2.86
CA LYS A 568 -16.15 3.19 -3.68
C LYS A 568 -17.42 2.42 -3.29
N ALA A 569 -17.88 1.54 -4.17
CA ALA A 569 -19.02 0.67 -3.87
C ALA A 569 -18.71 -0.23 -2.68
N PRO A 570 -19.67 -0.44 -1.75
CA PRO A 570 -19.50 -1.37 -0.66
C PRO A 570 -19.35 -2.80 -1.17
N PHE A 571 -18.61 -3.62 -0.44
CA PHE A 571 -18.36 -5.00 -0.79
C PHE A 571 -18.36 -5.91 0.45
N HIS A 572 -18.50 -7.22 0.21
CA HIS A 572 -18.34 -8.24 1.22
C HIS A 572 -17.04 -9.00 0.98
N PHE A 573 -16.40 -9.45 2.06
CA PHE A 573 -15.26 -10.36 1.96
C PHE A 573 -15.28 -11.35 3.13
N GLU A 574 -14.79 -12.56 2.90
CA GLU A 574 -14.57 -13.54 3.96
C GLU A 574 -13.26 -13.20 4.70
N PRO A 575 -13.25 -13.23 6.04
CA PRO A 575 -12.03 -13.04 6.81
C PRO A 575 -10.97 -14.09 6.45
N SER A 576 -9.76 -13.63 6.20
CA SER A 576 -8.59 -14.47 5.91
C SER A 576 -7.48 -14.33 6.96
N HIS A 577 -7.79 -13.66 8.07
CA HIS A 577 -6.79 -13.24 9.05
C HIS A 577 -6.98 -13.87 10.43
N THR A 578 -5.87 -13.98 11.15
CA THR A 578 -5.84 -14.24 12.58
C THR A 578 -5.69 -12.91 13.31
N LEU A 579 -6.57 -12.65 14.29
CA LEU A 579 -6.56 -11.44 15.11
C LEU A 579 -5.63 -11.62 16.30
N VAL A 580 -4.69 -10.71 16.48
CA VAL A 580 -3.72 -10.68 17.58
C VAL A 580 -3.88 -9.40 18.39
N LEU A 581 -4.05 -9.52 19.69
CA LEU A 581 -4.01 -8.40 20.62
C LEU A 581 -2.80 -8.59 21.54
N TYR A 582 -1.83 -7.68 21.52
CA TYR A 582 -0.81 -7.66 22.56
C TYR A 582 -1.06 -6.52 23.55
N THR A 583 -1.06 -6.84 24.84
CA THR A 583 -1.43 -5.89 25.88
C THR A 583 -0.74 -6.21 27.22
N ASN A 584 -0.61 -5.18 28.07
CA ASN A 584 -0.21 -5.32 29.47
C ASN A 584 -1.40 -5.57 30.39
N HIS A 585 -2.63 -5.27 29.93
CA HIS A 585 -3.84 -5.40 30.72
C HIS A 585 -4.84 -6.27 29.96
N LEU A 586 -5.24 -7.38 30.58
CA LEU A 586 -6.26 -8.23 30.01
C LEU A 586 -7.61 -7.49 29.99
N PRO A 587 -8.27 -7.40 28.84
CA PRO A 587 -9.56 -6.69 28.76
C PRO A 587 -10.66 -7.45 29.49
N LYS A 588 -11.62 -6.73 30.08
CA LYS A 588 -12.77 -7.37 30.71
C LYS A 588 -13.66 -8.02 29.65
N VAL A 589 -14.03 -9.27 29.87
CA VAL A 589 -14.95 -10.04 29.01
C VAL A 589 -16.31 -10.03 29.66
N GLY A 590 -17.27 -9.33 29.03
CA GLY A 590 -18.60 -9.12 29.63
C GLY A 590 -19.57 -10.28 29.52
N ALA A 591 -19.17 -11.38 28.91
CA ALA A 591 -20.05 -12.51 28.65
C ALA A 591 -19.65 -13.72 29.50
N SER A 592 -20.66 -14.36 30.07
CA SER A 592 -20.56 -15.69 30.68
C SER A 592 -20.67 -16.81 29.61
N ASP A 593 -20.74 -16.48 28.32
CA ASP A 593 -20.95 -17.44 27.27
C ASP A 593 -19.63 -18.18 26.90
N ASP A 594 -19.66 -19.49 26.88
CA ASP A 594 -18.56 -20.32 26.43
C ASP A 594 -18.15 -20.07 24.98
N GLY A 595 -19.05 -19.49 24.18
CA GLY A 595 -18.80 -19.12 22.79
C GLY A 595 -17.73 -18.03 22.63
N THR A 596 -17.63 -17.10 23.56
CA THR A 596 -16.56 -16.09 23.61
C THR A 596 -15.27 -16.72 24.14
N TRP A 597 -15.34 -17.45 25.27
CA TRP A 597 -14.14 -18.00 25.92
C TRP A 597 -13.39 -19.01 25.06
N ARG A 598 -14.09 -19.84 24.27
CA ARG A 598 -13.44 -20.79 23.36
C ARG A 598 -12.61 -20.10 22.26
N ARG A 599 -12.94 -18.84 21.94
CA ARG A 599 -12.25 -18.04 20.95
C ARG A 599 -11.03 -17.25 21.49
N LEU A 600 -10.82 -17.23 22.80
CA LEU A 600 -9.70 -16.52 23.39
C LEU A 600 -8.53 -17.48 23.64
N ILE A 601 -7.38 -17.14 23.10
CA ILE A 601 -6.12 -17.85 23.35
C ILE A 601 -5.18 -16.86 24.03
N VAL A 602 -4.80 -17.13 25.28
CA VAL A 602 -3.87 -16.27 26.01
C VAL A 602 -2.48 -16.88 25.95
N ILE A 603 -1.55 -16.18 25.33
CA ILE A 603 -0.12 -16.55 25.30
C ILE A 603 0.61 -15.72 26.34
N PRO A 604 1.10 -16.34 27.42
CA PRO A 604 1.79 -15.61 28.48
C PRO A 604 3.24 -15.29 28.07
N PHE A 605 3.67 -14.05 28.34
CA PHE A 605 5.05 -13.59 28.18
C PHE A 605 5.64 -13.28 29.56
N HIS A 606 6.39 -14.21 30.13
CA HIS A 606 6.96 -14.10 31.47
C HIS A 606 8.40 -13.61 31.51
N ALA A 607 9.03 -13.39 30.36
CA ALA A 607 10.39 -12.90 30.28
C ALA A 607 10.53 -11.52 30.95
N LYS A 608 11.70 -11.31 31.58
CA LYS A 608 12.12 -10.00 32.11
C LYS A 608 13.41 -9.60 31.43
N ILE A 609 13.29 -8.74 30.39
CA ILE A 609 14.42 -8.32 29.55
C ILE A 609 15.04 -7.06 30.18
N GLN A 610 16.26 -7.17 30.69
CA GLN A 610 16.99 -6.09 31.38
C GLN A 610 18.49 -6.15 31.08
N GLY A 611 19.19 -5.04 31.31
CA GLY A 611 20.64 -4.93 31.15
C GLY A 611 21.11 -5.14 29.71
N SER A 612 22.11 -5.97 29.51
CA SER A 612 22.68 -6.24 28.17
C SER A 612 21.72 -6.95 27.19
N LYS A 613 20.63 -7.53 27.70
CA LYS A 613 19.59 -8.15 26.88
C LYS A 613 18.55 -7.16 26.35
N ASP A 614 18.52 -5.91 26.86
CA ASP A 614 17.65 -4.82 26.39
C ASP A 614 18.32 -4.13 25.18
N ILE A 615 18.20 -4.78 24.01
CA ILE A 615 18.75 -4.25 22.75
C ILE A 615 17.78 -3.22 22.19
N LYS A 616 18.29 -1.99 21.93
CA LYS A 616 17.48 -0.93 21.32
C LYS A 616 17.17 -1.24 19.87
N ASN A 617 15.95 -0.90 19.44
CA ASN A 617 15.45 -1.17 18.10
C ASN A 617 15.56 -2.67 17.69
N TYR A 618 15.39 -3.57 18.68
CA TYR A 618 15.61 -5.01 18.48
C TYR A 618 14.68 -5.60 17.42
N THR A 619 13.46 -5.08 17.27
CA THR A 619 12.54 -5.48 16.20
C THR A 619 13.19 -5.30 14.82
N GLN A 620 13.75 -4.10 14.53
CA GLN A 620 14.37 -3.84 13.23
C GLN A 620 15.63 -4.67 13.05
N TYR A 621 16.44 -4.79 14.11
CA TYR A 621 17.63 -5.62 14.08
C TYR A 621 17.34 -7.09 13.72
N LEU A 622 16.27 -7.68 14.28
CA LEU A 622 15.84 -9.04 13.96
C LEU A 622 15.32 -9.14 12.50
N VAL A 623 14.55 -8.17 12.04
CA VAL A 623 14.04 -8.16 10.67
C VAL A 623 15.19 -8.08 9.66
N ASP A 624 16.16 -7.19 9.89
CA ASP A 624 17.26 -6.94 8.96
C ASP A 624 18.25 -8.12 8.90
N ASN A 625 18.46 -8.84 10.04
CA ASN A 625 19.48 -9.87 10.12
C ASN A 625 18.92 -11.31 10.09
N ALA A 626 17.68 -11.53 10.50
CA ALA A 626 17.06 -12.84 10.60
C ALA A 626 15.66 -12.93 9.97
N GLY A 627 15.22 -11.90 9.23
CA GLY A 627 13.87 -11.85 8.68
C GLY A 627 13.52 -13.04 7.80
N GLY A 628 14.47 -13.54 7.00
CA GLY A 628 14.32 -14.75 6.19
C GLY A 628 14.10 -15.99 7.05
N ALA A 629 14.86 -16.15 8.15
CA ALA A 629 14.72 -17.26 9.07
C ALA A 629 13.38 -17.21 9.83
N VAL A 630 12.91 -16.01 10.20
CA VAL A 630 11.56 -15.81 10.76
C VAL A 630 10.49 -16.30 9.78
N LEU A 631 10.59 -15.94 8.50
CA LEU A 631 9.63 -16.37 7.48
C LEU A 631 9.69 -17.90 7.27
N SER A 632 10.88 -18.49 7.21
CA SER A 632 11.05 -19.94 7.16
C SER A 632 10.40 -20.66 8.36
N TRP A 633 10.57 -20.09 9.56
CA TRP A 633 9.96 -20.59 10.78
C TRP A 633 8.42 -20.52 10.76
N LEU A 634 7.85 -19.46 10.17
CA LEU A 634 6.41 -19.31 9.97
C LEU A 634 5.86 -20.31 8.95
N ILE A 635 6.54 -20.50 7.81
CA ILE A 635 6.15 -21.46 6.76
C ILE A 635 6.16 -22.88 7.33
N GLU A 636 7.17 -23.24 8.10
CA GLU A 636 7.24 -24.54 8.77
C GLU A 636 6.13 -24.71 9.82
N GLY A 637 5.79 -23.64 10.55
CA GLY A 637 4.65 -23.60 11.45
C GLY A 637 3.32 -23.85 10.73
N ALA A 638 3.14 -23.24 9.53
CA ALA A 638 1.96 -23.47 8.70
C ALA A 638 1.89 -24.93 8.23
N ARG A 639 3.02 -25.49 7.73
CA ARG A 639 3.08 -26.90 7.34
C ARG A 639 2.67 -27.83 8.46
N LYS A 640 3.20 -27.60 9.69
CA LYS A 640 2.87 -28.40 10.87
C LYS A 640 1.39 -28.34 11.23
N VAL A 641 0.80 -27.13 11.27
CA VAL A 641 -0.61 -26.97 11.66
C VAL A 641 -1.57 -27.51 10.59
N ILE A 642 -1.24 -27.38 9.32
CA ILE A 642 -2.00 -27.97 8.22
C ILE A 642 -1.96 -29.51 8.31
N ALA A 643 -0.78 -30.10 8.50
CA ALA A 643 -0.59 -31.54 8.66
C ALA A 643 -1.34 -32.09 9.89
N ALA A 644 -1.48 -31.28 10.96
CA ALA A 644 -2.27 -31.61 12.14
C ALA A 644 -3.79 -31.35 11.96
N ASN A 645 -4.25 -31.09 10.73
CA ASN A 645 -5.64 -30.73 10.43
C ASN A 645 -6.16 -29.59 11.33
N TYR A 646 -5.33 -28.56 11.53
CA TYR A 646 -5.59 -27.37 12.34
C TYR A 646 -5.90 -27.65 13.83
N GLN A 647 -5.56 -28.82 14.31
CA GLN A 647 -5.71 -29.19 15.72
C GLN A 647 -4.39 -28.90 16.43
N VAL A 648 -4.40 -27.90 17.31
CA VAL A 648 -3.22 -27.50 18.08
C VAL A 648 -3.44 -27.76 19.56
N THR A 649 -2.66 -28.68 20.13
CA THR A 649 -2.72 -29.00 21.56
C THR A 649 -2.16 -27.84 22.37
N ARG A 650 -2.94 -27.32 23.31
CA ARG A 650 -2.54 -26.20 24.17
C ARG A 650 -1.60 -26.70 25.27
N PRO A 651 -0.41 -26.08 25.46
CA PRO A 651 0.45 -26.36 26.62
C PRO A 651 -0.23 -25.98 27.94
N GLN A 652 0.22 -26.55 29.03
CA GLN A 652 -0.38 -26.31 30.36
C GLN A 652 -0.33 -24.81 30.72
N CYS A 653 0.78 -24.11 30.47
CA CYS A 653 0.92 -22.68 30.74
C CYS A 653 -0.13 -21.81 30.04
N VAL A 654 -0.56 -22.21 28.81
CA VAL A 654 -1.63 -21.52 28.05
C VAL A 654 -2.99 -21.83 28.66
N LEU A 655 -3.23 -23.08 29.08
CA LEU A 655 -4.47 -23.47 29.77
C LEU A 655 -4.61 -22.74 31.10
N ASP A 656 -3.54 -22.69 31.90
CA ASP A 656 -3.50 -21.99 33.20
C ASP A 656 -3.73 -20.47 33.01
N ALA A 657 -3.12 -19.84 31.98
CA ALA A 657 -3.33 -18.43 31.68
C ALA A 657 -4.79 -18.14 31.29
N ILE A 658 -5.42 -19.01 30.47
CA ILE A 658 -6.84 -18.88 30.12
C ILE A 658 -7.73 -19.09 31.34
N GLY A 659 -7.41 -20.09 32.21
CA GLY A 659 -8.12 -20.37 33.46
C GLY A 659 -8.10 -19.16 34.40
N ALA A 660 -6.92 -18.65 34.70
CA ALA A 660 -6.74 -17.46 35.53
C ALA A 660 -7.46 -16.23 34.98
N TYR A 661 -7.42 -16.05 33.64
CA TYR A 661 -8.16 -14.96 33.00
C TYR A 661 -9.67 -15.09 33.12
N ARG A 662 -10.21 -16.31 33.00
CA ARG A 662 -11.63 -16.63 33.18
C ARG A 662 -12.07 -16.41 34.63
N GLU A 663 -11.29 -16.89 35.58
CA GLU A 663 -11.53 -16.70 37.02
C GLU A 663 -11.52 -15.21 37.38
N GLY A 664 -10.54 -14.44 36.92
CA GLY A 664 -10.48 -12.98 37.14
C GLY A 664 -11.65 -12.19 36.51
N ASN A 665 -12.34 -12.76 35.52
CA ASN A 665 -13.54 -12.18 34.91
C ASN A 665 -14.86 -12.71 35.45
N ASP A 666 -14.85 -13.67 36.38
CA ASP A 666 -16.04 -14.20 37.08
C ASP A 666 -16.53 -13.22 38.17
N TRP A 667 -17.05 -12.10 37.71
CA TRP A 667 -17.55 -11.03 38.59
C TRP A 667 -18.58 -11.52 39.62
N LEU A 668 -19.40 -12.52 39.27
CA LEU A 668 -20.42 -13.04 40.15
C LEU A 668 -19.81 -14.00 41.21
N GLY A 669 -18.93 -14.90 40.78
CA GLY A 669 -18.19 -15.77 41.66
C GLY A 669 -17.33 -14.98 42.63
N ASN A 670 -16.61 -13.97 42.18
CA ASN A 670 -15.81 -13.08 43.00
C ASN A 670 -16.68 -12.34 44.05
N PHE A 671 -17.82 -11.75 43.62
CA PHE A 671 -18.76 -11.12 44.53
C PHE A 671 -19.29 -12.10 45.58
N ILE A 672 -19.68 -13.33 45.17
CA ILE A 672 -20.19 -14.34 46.07
C ILE A 672 -19.12 -14.75 47.07
N ASN A 673 -17.89 -15.02 46.60
CA ASN A 673 -16.78 -15.46 47.45
C ASN A 673 -16.36 -14.38 48.47
N GLU A 674 -16.42 -13.10 48.10
CA GLU A 674 -15.96 -12.01 48.95
C GLU A 674 -17.07 -11.47 49.89
N CYS A 675 -18.31 -11.52 49.46
CA CYS A 675 -19.42 -10.84 50.14
C CYS A 675 -20.49 -11.79 50.68
N CYS A 676 -20.46 -13.10 50.33
CA CYS A 676 -21.57 -13.98 50.65
C CYS A 676 -21.07 -15.32 51.24
N GLU A 677 -21.88 -15.89 52.10
CA GLU A 677 -21.81 -17.30 52.54
C GLU A 677 -22.78 -18.15 51.69
N VAL A 678 -22.35 -19.36 51.34
CA VAL A 678 -23.10 -20.29 50.49
C VAL A 678 -23.50 -21.51 51.29
N ASP A 679 -24.80 -21.66 51.54
CA ASP A 679 -25.38 -22.90 52.13
C ASP A 679 -26.82 -23.06 51.64
N LYS A 680 -27.28 -24.29 51.43
CA LYS A 680 -28.63 -24.58 50.96
C LYS A 680 -29.76 -24.04 51.89
N SER A 681 -29.42 -23.87 53.16
CA SER A 681 -30.37 -23.34 54.19
C SER A 681 -30.43 -21.79 54.17
N TYR A 682 -29.47 -21.13 53.55
CA TYR A 682 -29.40 -19.68 53.56
C TYR A 682 -30.38 -19.03 52.58
N GLN A 683 -30.78 -17.82 52.93
CA GLN A 683 -31.61 -16.97 52.08
C GLN A 683 -31.30 -15.51 52.35
N GLU A 684 -31.25 -14.71 51.30
CA GLU A 684 -30.98 -13.29 51.43
C GLU A 684 -32.05 -12.47 50.66
N LYS A 685 -32.44 -11.30 51.17
CA LYS A 685 -33.34 -10.41 50.44
C LYS A 685 -32.69 -9.92 49.13
N SER A 686 -33.43 -10.10 48.06
CA SER A 686 -32.92 -9.74 46.72
C SER A 686 -32.43 -8.29 46.65
N GLY A 687 -33.12 -7.34 47.30
CA GLY A 687 -32.74 -5.93 47.30
C GLY A 687 -31.46 -5.66 48.08
N GLU A 688 -31.27 -6.30 49.26
CA GLU A 688 -30.10 -6.13 50.10
C GLU A 688 -28.87 -6.76 49.40
N LEU A 689 -29.01 -7.92 48.78
CA LEU A 689 -27.99 -8.57 48.01
C LEU A 689 -27.52 -7.71 46.81
N TYR A 690 -28.49 -7.05 46.10
CA TYR A 690 -28.15 -6.17 45.00
C TYR A 690 -27.50 -4.85 45.45
N ASN A 691 -27.90 -4.33 46.61
CA ASN A 691 -27.26 -3.13 47.17
C ASN A 691 -25.79 -3.44 47.54
N ARG A 692 -25.52 -4.54 48.23
CA ARG A 692 -24.13 -4.97 48.55
C ARG A 692 -23.32 -5.22 47.28
N TYR A 693 -23.93 -5.79 46.25
CA TYR A 693 -23.26 -5.94 44.94
C TYR A 693 -22.90 -4.57 44.33
N ARG A 694 -23.75 -3.55 44.46
CA ARG A 694 -23.42 -2.21 43.97
C ARG A 694 -22.27 -1.58 44.75
N GLU A 695 -22.26 -1.73 46.05
CA GLU A 695 -21.16 -1.29 46.93
C GLU A 695 -19.86 -1.97 46.55
N TYR A 696 -19.86 -3.31 46.45
CA TYR A 696 -18.74 -4.10 45.98
C TYR A 696 -18.19 -3.62 44.65
N CYS A 697 -19.04 -3.38 43.66
CA CYS A 697 -18.62 -2.83 42.36
C CYS A 697 -17.98 -1.44 42.50
N SER A 698 -18.50 -0.59 43.38
CA SER A 698 -17.95 0.75 43.61
C SER A 698 -16.59 0.67 44.32
N GLU A 699 -16.41 -0.21 45.30
CA GLU A 699 -15.19 -0.43 46.06
C GLU A 699 -14.06 -0.98 45.16
N ASN A 700 -14.41 -1.88 44.25
CA ASN A 700 -13.46 -2.57 43.37
C ASN A 700 -13.34 -1.95 41.95
N GLY A 701 -13.99 -0.82 41.68
CA GLY A 701 -14.01 -0.20 40.37
C GLY A 701 -14.64 -1.06 39.28
N GLU A 702 -15.58 -1.95 39.67
CA GLU A 702 -16.26 -2.85 38.75
C GLU A 702 -17.49 -2.21 38.10
N TYR A 703 -17.86 -2.69 36.92
CA TYR A 703 -19.09 -2.25 36.25
C TYR A 703 -20.31 -2.83 36.98
N THR A 704 -21.16 -1.95 37.51
CA THR A 704 -22.44 -2.33 38.11
C THR A 704 -23.45 -2.74 37.06
N ARG A 705 -23.85 -4.01 37.03
CA ARG A 705 -24.86 -4.53 36.09
C ARG A 705 -26.28 -4.13 36.55
N SER A 706 -27.19 -4.17 35.59
CA SER A 706 -28.63 -3.92 35.93
C SER A 706 -29.17 -4.98 36.90
N THR A 707 -30.21 -4.63 37.64
CA THR A 707 -30.93 -5.59 38.52
C THR A 707 -31.39 -6.83 37.77
N SER A 708 -31.82 -6.66 36.49
CA SER A 708 -32.25 -7.76 35.64
C SER A 708 -31.12 -8.73 35.34
N ASP A 709 -29.96 -8.20 34.93
CA ASP A 709 -28.79 -9.01 34.56
C ASP A 709 -28.18 -9.69 35.81
N PHE A 710 -28.15 -9.00 36.94
CA PHE A 710 -27.67 -9.56 38.20
C PHE A 710 -28.48 -10.77 38.63
N TYR A 711 -29.82 -10.64 38.66
CA TYR A 711 -30.64 -11.78 39.06
C TYR A 711 -30.68 -12.90 38.04
N ALA A 712 -30.63 -12.59 36.74
CA ALA A 712 -30.51 -13.61 35.70
C ALA A 712 -29.19 -14.41 35.84
N ALA A 713 -28.07 -13.76 36.18
CA ALA A 713 -26.79 -14.42 36.42
C ALA A 713 -26.82 -15.32 37.67
N LEU A 714 -27.46 -14.87 38.77
CA LEU A 714 -27.67 -15.68 39.95
C LEU A 714 -28.51 -16.93 39.64
N GLU A 715 -29.59 -16.79 38.87
CA GLU A 715 -30.41 -17.94 38.45
C GLU A 715 -29.63 -18.92 37.57
N GLN A 716 -28.79 -18.43 36.65
CA GLN A 716 -27.90 -19.28 35.86
C GLN A 716 -26.85 -20.01 36.70
N ALA A 717 -26.36 -19.35 37.76
CA ALA A 717 -25.45 -19.96 38.75
C ALA A 717 -26.15 -20.95 39.72
N GLY A 718 -27.47 -21.13 39.60
CA GLY A 718 -28.24 -22.08 40.37
C GLY A 718 -28.96 -21.49 41.57
N TYR A 719 -28.82 -20.21 41.84
CA TYR A 719 -29.47 -19.54 42.99
C TYR A 719 -30.86 -19.08 42.60
N LYS A 720 -31.92 -19.73 43.16
CA LYS A 720 -33.31 -19.49 42.77
C LYS A 720 -33.89 -18.29 43.48
N ARG A 721 -34.57 -17.41 42.76
CA ARG A 721 -35.35 -16.32 43.33
C ARG A 721 -36.72 -16.82 43.75
N LYS A 722 -37.16 -16.56 45.03
CA LYS A 722 -38.43 -16.99 45.59
C LYS A 722 -39.19 -15.79 46.20
N LYS A 723 -40.45 -15.66 45.87
CA LYS A 723 -41.31 -14.65 46.46
C LYS A 723 -41.87 -15.19 47.78
N MET A 724 -41.69 -14.47 48.89
CA MET A 724 -42.20 -14.77 50.24
C MET A 724 -43.08 -13.62 50.75
N HIS A 725 -43.73 -13.80 51.89
CA HIS A 725 -44.58 -12.75 52.51
C HIS A 725 -43.82 -11.43 52.79
N SER A 726 -42.52 -11.53 53.14
CA SER A 726 -41.63 -10.40 53.49
C SER A 726 -40.82 -9.86 52.30
N GLY A 727 -41.10 -10.28 51.03
CA GLY A 727 -40.40 -9.82 49.84
C GLY A 727 -39.85 -10.93 48.96
N ASN A 728 -38.95 -10.56 48.02
CA ASN A 728 -38.26 -11.48 47.15
C ASN A 728 -36.91 -11.87 47.78
N PHE A 729 -36.62 -13.15 47.82
CA PHE A 729 -35.39 -13.74 48.40
C PHE A 729 -34.63 -14.51 47.33
N ILE A 730 -33.31 -14.51 47.47
CA ILE A 730 -32.41 -15.42 46.74
C ILE A 730 -32.12 -16.59 47.73
N MET A 731 -32.29 -17.81 47.27
CA MET A 731 -32.08 -19.02 48.06
C MET A 731 -30.67 -19.54 47.86
N GLY A 732 -30.04 -20.00 48.94
CA GLY A 732 -28.72 -20.60 48.96
C GLY A 732 -27.57 -19.62 49.22
N LEU A 733 -27.86 -18.35 49.49
CA LEU A 733 -26.88 -17.29 49.78
C LEU A 733 -27.31 -16.50 51.00
N SER A 734 -26.34 -16.00 51.79
CA SER A 734 -26.49 -14.95 52.82
C SER A 734 -25.31 -13.99 52.71
N LEU A 735 -25.50 -12.71 52.97
CA LEU A 735 -24.40 -11.75 53.06
C LEU A 735 -23.52 -12.06 54.28
N HIS A 736 -22.21 -11.83 54.17
CA HIS A 736 -21.32 -11.88 55.33
C HIS A 736 -21.81 -10.88 56.36
N ILE A 737 -21.95 -11.31 57.62
CA ILE A 737 -22.24 -10.42 58.72
C ILE A 737 -20.92 -9.79 59.14
N ASP A 738 -20.70 -8.53 58.76
CA ASP A 738 -19.58 -7.78 59.34
C ASP A 738 -19.84 -7.59 60.83
N PHE A 739 -19.13 -8.34 61.65
CA PHE A 739 -19.06 -8.14 63.11
C PHE A 739 -18.25 -6.87 63.39
N LEU A 740 -18.70 -5.72 62.92
CA LEU A 740 -18.23 -4.41 63.34
C LEU A 740 -19.44 -3.58 63.64
N ASP A 741 -20.00 -3.87 64.88
CA ASP A 741 -20.54 -2.87 65.79
C ASP A 741 -20.71 -3.50 67.17
#